data_3cac4ce6af04ee68516f730e31afaab1
#
_entry.id   3cac4ce6af04ee68516f730e31afaab1
#
_cell.length_a   1.000
_cell.length_b   1.000
_cell.length_c   1.000
_cell.angle_alpha   90.00
_cell.angle_beta   90.00
_cell.angle_gamma   90.00
#
_symmetry.space_group_name_H-M   'P 1'
#
loop_
_entity.id
_entity.type
_entity.pdbx_description
1 polymer ?
#
loop_
_entity_poly.entity_id
_entity_poly.type
_entity_poly.pdbx_seq_one_letter_code
_entity_poly.pdbx_strand_id
1 'polypeptide(L)'
;MTVKVEKEIAGRTLTIETGRVARQANGATMVRYGDTQVFTAVTSSSARFGMNFFPLTVDYREKTTAAGKFPGGFIKREGRPTTKEILTCRLIDRPIRPMFPDSYTKNPAVADTSVAAMVLSVDQENDPDVLAGISASAALSVSDLPFLGPLGTVRIGLIEEEIIVFPTHEQLKESKLDLVVAGTMDAVTMVECGAKEVSEEKMVEAIAKAHEVIREIVEMQNELAEKVGKPKMELEDLPDNSEQKAELKVKYFEGFREKLLTEGKHARSSAVSEYISACQDEVSPEPEEGAEADASLPDRDLVKSLLRDLADESERELILSGTRTDGRSYTDIRDINAEVGVLPNRVHGSSLFTRGETQSLVSVALGTGKDQQIVDGLGEEYKERFTLHYNFPAFSVGESWPNRGPKRREIGHGMLAQRALANVMPTEEDFPYTVRIISDIMESNGSSSMASVCGGALGLMDAGVNIRQPVAGIAMGLVKDGDKTAILSDILGSEDHNGDMDFKVAGTQFGITALQMDIKITGVSQELLAEALEQARGGRIHILKEMLKALGKPRDDISPFAPRIIQIRIDPEKIGLIIGPGGKMIKSIQEETGTTIEIENDGVVTIWSTDMEGAKGAQQKIEALTEEVQADRIYDGKVVSIKDFGCFVEVLPGQEGLVHVSELADGFVDKVGDLVSIGDIIKVMCLGTDNQGRIKLSKKAAEGGGDGDGDSKPPPKERSREGGGDRRGGR
;
A
#
# COMPACT_ATOMS: atom_id res chain seq x y z
N MET A 1 -17.12 -30.37 25.01
CA MET A 1 -16.54 -29.73 26.20
C MET A 1 -15.76 -28.49 25.68
N THR A 2 -15.90 -27.34 26.33
CA THR A 2 -15.09 -26.16 25.96
C THR A 2 -13.72 -26.31 26.62
N VAL A 3 -12.65 -26.12 25.83
CA VAL A 3 -11.28 -26.16 26.31
C VAL A 3 -10.57 -24.90 25.81
N LYS A 4 -9.73 -24.32 26.64
CA LYS A 4 -8.91 -23.14 26.30
C LYS A 4 -7.48 -23.32 26.79
N VAL A 5 -6.57 -22.66 26.09
CA VAL A 5 -5.17 -22.42 26.49
C VAL A 5 -4.90 -20.92 26.51
N GLU A 6 -4.06 -20.48 27.42
CA GLU A 6 -3.75 -19.06 27.63
C GLU A 6 -2.26 -18.90 27.91
N LYS A 7 -1.66 -17.87 27.33
CA LYS A 7 -0.26 -17.49 27.57
C LYS A 7 -0.13 -15.97 27.47
N GLU A 8 0.72 -15.38 28.30
CA GLU A 8 1.08 -13.98 28.18
C GLU A 8 2.12 -13.81 27.06
N ILE A 9 1.80 -13.00 26.06
CA ILE A 9 2.68 -12.67 24.93
C ILE A 9 2.71 -11.13 24.79
N ALA A 10 3.90 -10.55 24.77
CA ALA A 10 4.09 -9.10 24.68
C ALA A 10 3.26 -8.29 25.70
N GLY A 11 3.16 -8.79 26.95
CA GLY A 11 2.48 -8.12 28.06
C GLY A 11 0.96 -8.21 28.06
N ARG A 12 0.36 -9.04 27.18
CA ARG A 12 -1.10 -9.29 27.12
C ARG A 12 -1.39 -10.78 26.98
N THR A 13 -2.54 -11.20 27.49
CA THR A 13 -2.96 -12.60 27.41
C THR A 13 -3.51 -12.94 26.04
N LEU A 14 -2.88 -13.89 25.34
CA LEU A 14 -3.42 -14.57 24.17
C LEU A 14 -4.20 -15.79 24.64
N THR A 15 -5.47 -15.92 24.23
CA THR A 15 -6.35 -17.05 24.55
C THR A 15 -6.77 -17.76 23.28
N ILE A 16 -6.67 -19.09 23.22
CA ILE A 16 -7.20 -19.92 22.15
C ILE A 16 -8.22 -20.88 22.74
N GLU A 17 -9.49 -20.81 22.30
CA GLU A 17 -10.61 -21.60 22.81
C GLU A 17 -11.24 -22.43 21.67
N THR A 18 -11.65 -23.67 21.99
CA THR A 18 -12.41 -24.53 21.06
C THR A 18 -13.56 -25.26 21.74
N GLY A 19 -14.46 -25.90 20.96
CA GLY A 19 -15.55 -26.77 21.46
C GLY A 19 -16.83 -26.06 21.86
N ARG A 20 -16.87 -24.72 21.85
CA ARG A 20 -18.04 -23.92 22.25
C ARG A 20 -19.03 -23.69 21.09
N VAL A 21 -18.52 -23.31 19.94
CA VAL A 21 -19.32 -22.90 18.75
C VAL A 21 -18.96 -23.74 17.53
N ALA A 22 -19.82 -23.69 16.49
CA ALA A 22 -19.62 -24.34 15.19
C ALA A 22 -19.26 -25.83 15.27
N ARG A 23 -19.97 -26.63 16.09
CA ARG A 23 -19.68 -28.04 16.39
C ARG A 23 -19.86 -28.96 15.19
N GLN A 24 -20.45 -28.51 14.09
CA GLN A 24 -20.61 -29.28 12.85
C GLN A 24 -19.40 -29.11 11.91
N ALA A 25 -18.52 -28.14 12.17
CA ALA A 25 -17.29 -27.97 11.42
C ALA A 25 -16.25 -29.05 11.77
N ASN A 26 -15.32 -29.31 10.85
CA ASN A 26 -14.20 -30.20 11.12
C ASN A 26 -13.35 -29.69 12.29
N GLY A 27 -13.08 -28.39 12.33
CA GLY A 27 -12.44 -27.69 13.42
C GLY A 27 -13.00 -26.28 13.59
N ALA A 28 -13.01 -25.75 14.82
CA ALA A 28 -13.43 -24.38 15.06
C ALA A 28 -12.76 -23.82 16.32
N THR A 29 -12.28 -22.60 16.25
CA THR A 29 -11.61 -21.93 17.37
C THR A 29 -12.07 -20.48 17.51
N MET A 30 -11.89 -19.94 18.72
CA MET A 30 -11.94 -18.52 19.00
C MET A 30 -10.60 -18.09 19.60
N VAL A 31 -9.99 -17.08 18.99
CA VAL A 31 -8.74 -16.49 19.47
C VAL A 31 -9.02 -15.09 19.96
N ARG A 32 -8.51 -14.76 21.14
CA ARG A 32 -8.66 -13.44 21.77
C ARG A 32 -7.32 -12.91 22.22
N TYR A 33 -7.07 -11.61 21.97
CA TYR A 33 -5.93 -10.86 22.46
C TYR A 33 -6.41 -9.46 22.85
N GLY A 34 -6.30 -9.08 24.12
CA GLY A 34 -7.04 -7.93 24.64
C GLY A 34 -8.56 -8.18 24.53
N ASP A 35 -9.29 -7.21 23.98
CA ASP A 35 -10.71 -7.36 23.65
C ASP A 35 -10.97 -7.59 22.14
N THR A 36 -9.90 -7.73 21.34
CA THR A 36 -10.00 -8.19 19.95
C THR A 36 -10.17 -9.70 19.92
N GLN A 37 -11.24 -10.18 19.24
CA GLN A 37 -11.61 -11.59 19.17
C GLN A 37 -11.98 -11.99 17.75
N VAL A 38 -11.36 -13.09 17.28
CA VAL A 38 -11.61 -13.70 15.97
C VAL A 38 -12.10 -15.13 16.15
N PHE A 39 -13.11 -15.48 15.40
CA PHE A 39 -13.65 -16.85 15.27
C PHE A 39 -13.23 -17.42 13.91
N THR A 40 -12.80 -18.68 13.89
CA THR A 40 -12.54 -19.40 12.64
C THR A 40 -13.15 -20.79 12.69
N ALA A 41 -13.79 -21.18 11.58
CA ALA A 41 -14.27 -22.55 11.35
C ALA A 41 -13.64 -23.11 10.08
N VAL A 42 -13.32 -24.41 10.10
CA VAL A 42 -12.75 -25.14 8.99
C VAL A 42 -13.67 -26.29 8.63
N THR A 43 -13.96 -26.44 7.34
CA THR A 43 -14.76 -27.53 6.79
C THR A 43 -14.10 -28.10 5.55
N SER A 44 -14.29 -29.42 5.33
CA SER A 44 -13.85 -30.10 4.11
C SER A 44 -14.98 -30.97 3.56
N SER A 45 -15.02 -31.09 2.24
CA SER A 45 -15.96 -31.95 1.52
C SER A 45 -15.29 -32.48 0.26
N SER A 46 -15.96 -33.44 -0.41
CA SER A 46 -15.49 -33.94 -1.70
C SER A 46 -15.32 -32.83 -2.72
N ALA A 47 -14.19 -32.81 -3.42
CA ALA A 47 -13.95 -31.87 -4.50
C ALA A 47 -14.99 -32.00 -5.62
N ARG A 48 -15.22 -30.91 -6.33
CA ARG A 48 -16.04 -30.92 -7.53
C ARG A 48 -15.30 -31.70 -8.62
N PHE A 49 -16.04 -32.53 -9.33
CA PHE A 49 -15.47 -33.35 -10.39
C PHE A 49 -14.72 -32.52 -11.44
N GLY A 50 -13.50 -32.94 -11.80
CA GLY A 50 -12.69 -32.30 -12.85
C GLY A 50 -11.79 -31.15 -12.38
N MET A 51 -11.56 -30.94 -11.09
CA MET A 51 -10.56 -29.98 -10.59
C MET A 51 -9.16 -30.61 -10.55
N ASN A 52 -8.19 -29.90 -11.16
CA ASN A 52 -6.78 -30.30 -11.22
C ASN A 52 -5.89 -29.53 -10.23
N PHE A 53 -6.48 -28.90 -9.20
CA PHE A 53 -5.77 -28.12 -8.21
C PHE A 53 -6.44 -28.25 -6.84
N PHE A 54 -5.70 -28.01 -5.77
CA PHE A 54 -6.22 -28.00 -4.41
C PHE A 54 -7.19 -26.82 -4.19
N PRO A 55 -8.51 -27.04 -4.08
CA PRO A 55 -9.50 -25.99 -3.93
C PRO A 55 -9.60 -25.53 -2.48
N LEU A 56 -8.55 -24.90 -1.95
CA LEU A 56 -8.58 -24.23 -0.66
C LEU A 56 -9.19 -22.83 -0.82
N THR A 57 -10.29 -22.59 -0.12
CA THR A 57 -10.94 -21.28 -0.05
C THR A 57 -10.77 -20.70 1.34
N VAL A 58 -10.13 -19.54 1.45
CA VAL A 58 -10.02 -18.77 2.69
C VAL A 58 -10.89 -17.54 2.56
N ASP A 59 -11.81 -17.37 3.50
CA ASP A 59 -12.66 -16.19 3.64
C ASP A 59 -12.44 -15.55 5.01
N TYR A 60 -12.11 -14.27 5.02
CA TYR A 60 -12.01 -13.44 6.20
C TYR A 60 -13.00 -12.29 6.10
N ARG A 61 -13.77 -12.05 7.16
CA ARG A 61 -14.82 -11.04 7.18
C ARG A 61 -14.74 -10.17 8.43
N GLU A 62 -14.75 -8.87 8.21
CA GLU A 62 -14.88 -7.85 9.24
C GLU A 62 -16.34 -7.40 9.33
N LYS A 63 -17.02 -7.77 10.43
CA LYS A 63 -18.37 -7.28 10.68
C LYS A 63 -18.30 -5.97 11.44
N THR A 64 -18.94 -4.92 10.95
CA THR A 64 -18.93 -3.59 11.58
C THR A 64 -19.48 -3.60 13.01
N THR A 65 -20.35 -4.55 13.32
CA THR A 65 -20.84 -4.79 14.70
C THR A 65 -19.72 -5.17 15.67
N ALA A 66 -18.58 -5.70 15.22
CA ALA A 66 -17.42 -5.98 16.07
C ALA A 66 -16.84 -4.70 16.68
N ALA A 67 -16.99 -3.56 16.02
CA ALA A 67 -16.63 -2.22 16.50
C ALA A 67 -17.83 -1.42 17.04
N GLY A 68 -18.99 -2.05 17.23
CA GLY A 68 -20.22 -1.35 17.64
C GLY A 68 -20.80 -0.39 16.58
N LYS A 69 -20.40 -0.54 15.32
CA LYS A 69 -20.79 0.33 14.22
C LYS A 69 -21.88 -0.30 13.35
N PHE A 70 -22.55 0.55 12.58
CA PHE A 70 -23.39 0.12 11.45
C PHE A 70 -22.60 0.23 10.15
N PRO A 71 -22.83 -0.67 9.17
CA PRO A 71 -22.22 -0.53 7.86
C PRO A 71 -22.58 0.79 7.21
N GLY A 72 -21.63 1.43 6.53
CA GLY A 72 -21.85 2.58 5.69
C GLY A 72 -22.85 2.28 4.54
N GLY A 73 -23.11 3.26 3.71
CA GLY A 73 -23.97 3.12 2.55
C GLY A 73 -25.48 3.02 2.88
N PHE A 74 -26.29 2.81 1.83
CA PHE A 74 -27.75 2.84 1.93
C PHE A 74 -28.35 1.56 2.54
N ILE A 75 -27.81 0.38 2.17
CA ILE A 75 -28.40 -0.94 2.54
C ILE A 75 -28.13 -1.31 4.00
N LYS A 76 -27.15 -0.66 4.66
CA LYS A 76 -26.76 -0.97 6.05
C LYS A 76 -26.41 -2.44 6.28
N ARG A 77 -25.73 -3.04 5.32
CA ARG A 77 -25.24 -4.43 5.36
C ARG A 77 -23.87 -4.51 4.70
N GLU A 78 -22.99 -5.35 5.21
CA GLU A 78 -21.70 -5.68 4.60
C GLU A 78 -21.91 -6.25 3.20
N GLY A 79 -21.15 -5.73 2.24
CA GLY A 79 -21.23 -6.09 0.82
C GLY A 79 -20.14 -7.05 0.37
N ARG A 80 -19.49 -6.70 -0.75
CA ARG A 80 -18.33 -7.42 -1.26
C ARG A 80 -17.16 -7.26 -0.29
N PRO A 81 -16.23 -8.23 -0.26
CA PRO A 81 -15.02 -8.11 0.54
C PRO A 81 -14.25 -6.82 0.23
N THR A 82 -13.82 -6.13 1.27
CA THR A 82 -12.95 -4.95 1.16
C THR A 82 -11.54 -5.36 0.75
N THR A 83 -10.72 -4.39 0.34
CA THR A 83 -9.29 -4.64 0.05
C THR A 83 -8.58 -5.24 1.26
N LYS A 84 -8.81 -4.73 2.48
CA LYS A 84 -8.24 -5.28 3.72
C LYS A 84 -8.64 -6.74 3.93
N GLU A 85 -9.93 -7.06 3.80
CA GLU A 85 -10.43 -8.44 3.93
C GLU A 85 -9.78 -9.38 2.91
N ILE A 86 -9.61 -8.94 1.66
CA ILE A 86 -8.95 -9.74 0.61
C ILE A 86 -7.46 -9.97 0.92
N LEU A 87 -6.77 -8.94 1.42
CA LEU A 87 -5.36 -9.06 1.80
C LEU A 87 -5.18 -10.00 2.99
N THR A 88 -6.06 -9.91 3.99
CA THR A 88 -6.05 -10.82 5.14
C THR A 88 -6.37 -12.26 4.73
N CYS A 89 -7.30 -12.49 3.77
CA CYS A 89 -7.48 -13.83 3.19
C CYS A 89 -6.18 -14.36 2.61
N ARG A 90 -5.40 -13.55 1.90
CA ARG A 90 -4.11 -13.96 1.32
C ARG A 90 -3.05 -14.22 2.40
N LEU A 91 -3.05 -13.39 3.44
CA LEU A 91 -2.15 -13.53 4.59
C LEU A 91 -2.38 -14.87 5.34
N ILE A 92 -3.61 -15.36 5.37
CA ILE A 92 -3.97 -16.67 5.93
C ILE A 92 -3.69 -17.79 4.93
N ASP A 93 -4.09 -17.65 3.66
CA ASP A 93 -4.01 -18.70 2.63
C ASP A 93 -2.56 -19.11 2.33
N ARG A 94 -1.67 -18.14 2.18
CA ARG A 94 -0.29 -18.36 1.74
C ARG A 94 0.51 -19.29 2.66
N PRO A 95 0.56 -19.11 3.99
CA PRO A 95 1.30 -20.01 4.86
C PRO A 95 0.58 -21.34 5.10
N ILE A 96 -0.75 -21.39 5.00
CA ILE A 96 -1.55 -22.60 5.27
C ILE A 96 -1.50 -23.58 4.10
N ARG A 97 -1.57 -23.08 2.87
CA ARG A 97 -1.70 -23.91 1.65
C ARG A 97 -0.60 -24.97 1.49
N PRO A 98 0.69 -24.67 1.68
CA PRO A 98 1.76 -25.65 1.56
C PRO A 98 1.81 -26.66 2.72
N MET A 99 1.01 -26.46 3.77
CA MET A 99 0.97 -27.32 4.96
C MET A 99 -0.03 -28.48 4.85
N PHE A 100 -0.48 -28.80 3.65
CA PHE A 100 -1.27 -29.98 3.39
C PHE A 100 -0.45 -31.00 2.58
N PRO A 101 -0.49 -32.31 2.93
CA PRO A 101 0.28 -33.31 2.21
C PRO A 101 -0.31 -33.57 0.81
N ASP A 102 0.53 -34.03 -0.10
CA ASP A 102 0.15 -34.35 -1.47
C ASP A 102 -1.00 -35.37 -1.55
N SER A 103 -1.00 -36.36 -0.68
CA SER A 103 -2.07 -37.37 -0.55
C SER A 103 -3.46 -36.76 -0.27
N TYR A 104 -3.50 -35.55 0.29
CA TYR A 104 -4.74 -34.77 0.48
C TYR A 104 -5.00 -33.82 -0.68
N THR A 105 -4.03 -33.05 -1.08
CA THR A 105 -4.18 -31.96 -2.08
C THR A 105 -4.48 -32.51 -3.48
N LYS A 106 -3.97 -33.73 -3.78
CA LYS A 106 -4.19 -34.44 -5.05
C LYS A 106 -5.34 -35.45 -4.99
N ASN A 107 -6.02 -35.58 -3.83
CA ASN A 107 -7.14 -36.49 -3.65
C ASN A 107 -8.48 -35.81 -4.00
N PRO A 108 -9.11 -36.14 -5.12
CA PRO A 108 -10.35 -35.49 -5.54
C PRO A 108 -11.56 -35.80 -4.63
N ALA A 109 -11.47 -36.83 -3.78
CA ALA A 109 -12.59 -37.23 -2.91
C ALA A 109 -12.74 -36.35 -1.66
N VAL A 110 -11.67 -35.66 -1.20
CA VAL A 110 -11.64 -34.97 0.11
C VAL A 110 -11.05 -33.56 0.08
N ALA A 111 -10.68 -33.04 -1.07
CA ALA A 111 -9.81 -31.90 -1.14
C ALA A 111 -10.50 -30.51 -1.14
N ASP A 112 -11.83 -30.39 -1.26
CA ASP A 112 -12.49 -29.05 -1.20
C ASP A 112 -12.53 -28.56 0.24
N THR A 113 -11.63 -27.65 0.58
CA THR A 113 -11.41 -27.16 1.95
C THR A 113 -11.75 -25.68 2.06
N SER A 114 -12.54 -25.32 3.08
CA SER A 114 -12.93 -23.94 3.37
C SER A 114 -12.48 -23.54 4.78
N VAL A 115 -11.82 -22.38 4.88
CA VAL A 115 -11.44 -21.70 6.12
C VAL A 115 -12.20 -20.39 6.19
N ALA A 116 -13.13 -20.28 7.14
CA ALA A 116 -13.98 -19.12 7.32
C ALA A 116 -13.62 -18.41 8.64
N ALA A 117 -12.96 -17.26 8.56
CA ALA A 117 -12.59 -16.43 9.69
C ALA A 117 -13.49 -15.17 9.80
N MET A 118 -13.93 -14.85 11.00
CA MET A 118 -14.81 -13.71 11.28
C MET A 118 -14.35 -12.95 12.49
N VAL A 119 -14.24 -11.62 12.38
CA VAL A 119 -13.98 -10.73 13.51
C VAL A 119 -15.27 -10.54 14.29
N LEU A 120 -15.24 -10.83 15.59
CA LEU A 120 -16.39 -10.74 16.49
C LEU A 120 -16.34 -9.55 17.43
N SER A 121 -15.13 -9.07 17.77
CA SER A 121 -14.91 -7.91 18.62
C SER A 121 -13.56 -7.28 18.27
N VAL A 122 -13.42 -5.96 18.43
CA VAL A 122 -12.16 -5.21 18.32
C VAL A 122 -12.05 -4.18 19.44
N ASP A 123 -10.86 -4.08 20.00
CA ASP A 123 -10.51 -3.12 21.05
C ASP A 123 -9.95 -1.78 20.52
N GLN A 124 -9.87 -1.60 19.21
CA GLN A 124 -9.28 -0.44 18.55
C GLN A 124 -7.76 -0.29 18.77
N GLU A 125 -7.11 -1.27 19.40
CA GLU A 125 -5.67 -1.26 19.65
C GLU A 125 -4.95 -2.33 18.84
N ASN A 126 -5.56 -3.53 18.71
CA ASN A 126 -4.92 -4.70 18.09
C ASN A 126 -5.58 -5.05 16.75
N ASP A 127 -4.77 -5.20 15.70
CA ASP A 127 -5.29 -5.62 14.40
C ASP A 127 -5.74 -7.10 14.46
N PRO A 128 -6.96 -7.42 14.02
CA PRO A 128 -7.48 -8.78 14.06
C PRO A 128 -6.90 -9.73 13.01
N ASP A 129 -6.17 -9.25 12.01
CA ASP A 129 -5.67 -10.04 10.89
C ASP A 129 -4.67 -11.13 11.31
N VAL A 130 -3.70 -10.80 12.17
CA VAL A 130 -2.74 -11.78 12.72
C VAL A 130 -3.43 -12.81 13.63
N LEU A 131 -4.44 -12.36 14.39
CA LEU A 131 -5.24 -13.28 15.20
C LEU A 131 -6.07 -14.25 14.33
N ALA A 132 -6.50 -13.80 13.15
CA ALA A 132 -7.19 -14.65 12.18
C ALA A 132 -6.25 -15.75 11.63
N GLY A 133 -4.98 -15.44 11.38
CA GLY A 133 -3.95 -16.42 11.02
C GLY A 133 -3.74 -17.47 12.11
N ILE A 134 -3.59 -17.04 13.36
CA ILE A 134 -3.49 -17.95 14.54
C ILE A 134 -4.75 -18.81 14.68
N SER A 135 -5.94 -18.20 14.55
CA SER A 135 -7.21 -18.88 14.70
C SER A 135 -7.45 -19.93 13.60
N ALA A 136 -7.07 -19.61 12.36
CA ALA A 136 -7.16 -20.54 11.23
C ALA A 136 -6.24 -21.75 11.42
N SER A 137 -5.00 -21.52 11.82
CA SER A 137 -4.05 -22.59 12.13
C SER A 137 -4.54 -23.47 13.30
N ALA A 138 -5.00 -22.85 14.39
CA ALA A 138 -5.52 -23.59 15.54
C ALA A 138 -6.77 -24.43 15.18
N ALA A 139 -7.68 -23.88 14.36
CA ALA A 139 -8.87 -24.61 13.89
C ALA A 139 -8.50 -25.83 13.03
N LEU A 140 -7.48 -25.71 12.16
CA LEU A 140 -6.92 -26.80 11.39
C LEU A 140 -6.24 -27.83 12.28
N SER A 141 -5.49 -27.40 13.29
CA SER A 141 -4.76 -28.27 14.21
C SER A 141 -5.68 -29.15 15.04
N VAL A 142 -6.81 -28.61 15.53
CA VAL A 142 -7.82 -29.41 16.29
C VAL A 142 -8.79 -30.21 15.41
N SER A 143 -8.79 -30.01 14.07
CA SER A 143 -9.62 -30.69 13.12
C SER A 143 -9.09 -32.12 12.82
N ASP A 144 -9.88 -32.89 12.12
CA ASP A 144 -9.48 -34.17 11.54
C ASP A 144 -8.76 -34.03 10.17
N LEU A 145 -8.59 -32.81 9.65
CA LEU A 145 -7.87 -32.59 8.39
C LEU A 145 -6.36 -32.83 8.57
N PRO A 146 -5.66 -33.36 7.53
CA PRO A 146 -4.25 -33.73 7.61
C PRO A 146 -3.32 -32.49 7.45
N PHE A 147 -3.47 -31.54 8.34
CA PHE A 147 -2.69 -30.33 8.40
C PHE A 147 -1.35 -30.56 9.09
N LEU A 148 -0.23 -30.20 8.44
CA LEU A 148 1.14 -30.42 8.90
C LEU A 148 1.66 -29.31 9.83
N GLY A 149 0.80 -28.34 10.18
CA GLY A 149 1.11 -27.33 11.17
C GLY A 149 1.17 -27.84 12.60
N PRO A 150 1.10 -26.95 13.62
CA PRO A 150 0.53 -25.59 13.54
C PRO A 150 1.48 -24.50 13.04
N LEU A 151 0.87 -23.34 12.72
CA LEU A 151 1.53 -22.12 12.32
C LEU A 151 1.23 -20.99 13.32
N GLY A 152 2.22 -20.19 13.66
CA GLY A 152 2.04 -18.90 14.34
C GLY A 152 2.06 -17.75 13.35
N THR A 153 1.37 -16.67 13.65
CA THR A 153 1.40 -15.41 12.89
C THR A 153 1.64 -14.26 13.87
N VAL A 154 2.59 -13.39 13.55
CA VAL A 154 3.03 -12.29 14.45
C VAL A 154 3.21 -11.01 13.63
N ARG A 155 2.80 -9.87 14.21
CA ARG A 155 3.11 -8.55 13.67
C ARG A 155 4.24 -7.91 14.46
N ILE A 156 5.18 -7.28 13.76
CA ILE A 156 6.35 -6.60 14.31
C ILE A 156 6.37 -5.15 13.85
N GLY A 157 6.59 -4.24 14.79
CA GLY A 157 6.94 -2.85 14.54
C GLY A 157 8.39 -2.53 14.87
N LEU A 158 8.86 -1.35 14.45
CA LEU A 158 10.18 -0.81 14.76
C LEU A 158 10.04 0.68 15.12
N ILE A 159 10.26 1.01 16.39
CA ILE A 159 10.16 2.37 16.94
C ILE A 159 11.46 2.68 17.67
N GLU A 160 12.12 3.78 17.34
CA GLU A 160 13.39 4.21 17.95
C GLU A 160 14.45 3.09 18.00
N GLU A 161 14.54 2.28 16.92
CA GLU A 161 15.40 1.10 16.75
C GLU A 161 15.02 -0.11 17.65
N GLU A 162 13.95 -0.04 18.44
CA GLU A 162 13.42 -1.15 19.24
C GLU A 162 12.36 -1.94 18.44
N ILE A 163 12.47 -3.26 18.50
CA ILE A 163 11.52 -4.18 17.87
C ILE A 163 10.34 -4.40 18.81
N ILE A 164 9.15 -4.03 18.35
CA ILE A 164 7.90 -4.15 19.11
C ILE A 164 7.08 -5.33 18.58
N VAL A 165 6.75 -6.27 19.46
CA VAL A 165 5.89 -7.41 19.15
C VAL A 165 4.44 -7.04 19.39
N PHE A 166 3.54 -7.35 18.47
CA PHE A 166 2.13 -6.97 18.49
C PHE A 166 1.93 -5.47 18.75
N PRO A 167 2.52 -4.59 17.91
CA PRO A 167 2.36 -3.15 18.05
C PRO A 167 0.89 -2.75 17.96
N THR A 168 0.48 -1.78 18.77
CA THR A 168 -0.85 -1.18 18.67
C THR A 168 -0.98 -0.31 17.41
N HIS A 169 -2.22 0.04 17.03
CA HIS A 169 -2.46 0.95 15.91
C HIS A 169 -1.72 2.29 16.08
N GLU A 170 -1.66 2.84 17.29
CA GLU A 170 -0.92 4.08 17.58
C GLU A 170 0.59 3.88 17.40
N GLN A 171 1.14 2.77 17.88
CA GLN A 171 2.55 2.44 17.68
C GLN A 171 2.90 2.23 16.20
N LEU A 172 1.98 1.67 15.41
CA LEU A 172 2.20 1.49 13.98
C LEU A 172 2.28 2.82 13.20
N LYS A 173 1.61 3.88 13.66
CA LYS A 173 1.72 5.22 13.03
C LYS A 173 3.16 5.77 13.13
N GLU A 174 3.82 5.55 14.26
CA GLU A 174 5.19 5.99 14.52
C GLU A 174 6.24 5.01 13.96
N SER A 175 5.86 3.77 13.76
CA SER A 175 6.75 2.68 13.38
C SER A 175 7.38 2.90 11.99
N LYS A 176 8.67 2.53 11.88
CA LYS A 176 9.37 2.41 10.60
C LYS A 176 9.08 1.09 9.88
N LEU A 177 8.44 0.14 10.55
CA LEU A 177 8.23 -1.21 10.07
C LEU A 177 6.79 -1.65 10.40
N ASP A 178 6.08 -2.18 9.42
CA ASP A 178 4.87 -2.97 9.58
C ASP A 178 5.11 -4.31 8.91
N LEU A 179 5.52 -5.29 9.73
CA LEU A 179 5.98 -6.60 9.29
C LEU A 179 5.08 -7.69 9.87
N VAL A 180 4.48 -8.50 9.02
CA VAL A 180 3.75 -9.70 9.42
C VAL A 180 4.54 -10.92 8.98
N VAL A 181 4.78 -11.83 9.93
CA VAL A 181 5.52 -13.08 9.73
C VAL A 181 4.63 -14.25 10.14
N ALA A 182 4.57 -15.29 9.32
CA ALA A 182 4.01 -16.58 9.69
C ALA A 182 5.07 -17.68 9.59
N GLY A 183 4.95 -18.69 10.45
CA GLY A 183 5.91 -19.80 10.47
C GLY A 183 5.46 -20.95 11.34
N THR A 184 6.22 -22.04 11.22
CA THR A 184 6.13 -23.25 12.04
C THR A 184 7.07 -23.17 13.26
N MET A 185 7.16 -24.24 14.03
CA MET A 185 8.18 -24.38 15.08
C MET A 185 9.62 -24.17 14.54
N ASP A 186 9.88 -24.68 13.35
CA ASP A 186 11.23 -24.82 12.81
C ASP A 186 11.59 -23.69 11.84
N ALA A 187 10.59 -23.07 11.20
CA ALA A 187 10.83 -22.20 10.07
C ALA A 187 9.80 -21.06 9.87
N VAL A 188 10.27 -19.94 9.34
CA VAL A 188 9.44 -18.90 8.73
C VAL A 188 8.91 -19.42 7.39
N THR A 189 7.62 -19.22 7.11
CA THR A 189 6.95 -19.70 5.89
C THR A 189 6.40 -18.54 5.04
N MET A 190 6.12 -17.40 5.64
CA MET A 190 5.57 -16.23 4.94
C MET A 190 6.02 -14.94 5.61
N VAL A 191 6.33 -13.94 4.79
CA VAL A 191 6.60 -12.57 5.22
C VAL A 191 5.82 -11.59 4.35
N GLU A 192 5.23 -10.58 4.98
CA GLU A 192 4.57 -9.46 4.33
C GLU A 192 4.95 -8.17 5.06
N CYS A 193 5.52 -7.18 4.34
CA CYS A 193 6.13 -6.03 5.00
C CYS A 193 5.91 -4.73 4.22
N GLY A 194 5.64 -3.65 4.97
CA GLY A 194 5.86 -2.27 4.57
C GLY A 194 6.90 -1.62 5.48
N ALA A 195 7.83 -0.84 4.92
CA ALA A 195 8.94 -0.28 5.70
C ALA A 195 9.32 1.13 5.23
N LYS A 196 9.85 1.93 6.13
CA LYS A 196 10.37 3.28 5.87
C LYS A 196 11.91 3.22 5.78
N GLU A 197 12.42 2.63 4.68
CA GLU A 197 13.87 2.50 4.40
C GLU A 197 14.64 1.77 5.51
N VAL A 198 14.10 0.61 5.95
CA VAL A 198 14.74 -0.26 6.95
C VAL A 198 15.88 -1.05 6.29
N SER A 199 17.02 -1.18 7.00
CA SER A 199 18.17 -1.92 6.47
C SER A 199 17.92 -3.43 6.41
N GLU A 200 18.66 -4.12 5.56
CA GLU A 200 18.57 -5.57 5.38
C GLU A 200 18.88 -6.30 6.69
N GLU A 201 19.89 -5.86 7.46
CA GLU A 201 20.26 -6.46 8.75
C GLU A 201 19.14 -6.32 9.78
N LYS A 202 18.52 -5.13 9.88
CA LYS A 202 17.43 -4.91 10.81
C LYS A 202 16.17 -5.69 10.41
N MET A 203 15.97 -5.93 9.11
CA MET A 203 14.89 -6.79 8.61
C MET A 203 15.10 -8.24 9.06
N VAL A 204 16.32 -8.79 8.94
CA VAL A 204 16.64 -10.13 9.42
C VAL A 204 16.43 -10.26 10.93
N GLU A 205 16.87 -9.26 11.71
CA GLU A 205 16.66 -9.22 13.16
C GLU A 205 15.16 -9.24 13.52
N ALA A 206 14.35 -8.44 12.82
CA ALA A 206 12.91 -8.37 13.04
C ALA A 206 12.19 -9.70 12.69
N ILE A 207 12.58 -10.36 11.61
CA ILE A 207 12.05 -11.67 11.22
C ILE A 207 12.45 -12.75 12.25
N ALA A 208 13.71 -12.74 12.74
CA ALA A 208 14.16 -13.64 13.78
C ALA A 208 13.38 -13.47 15.08
N LYS A 209 13.13 -12.21 15.49
CA LYS A 209 12.33 -11.89 16.69
C LYS A 209 10.88 -12.37 16.54
N ALA A 210 10.28 -12.20 15.36
CA ALA A 210 8.95 -12.73 15.07
C ALA A 210 8.92 -14.25 15.23
N HIS A 211 9.94 -14.98 14.73
CA HIS A 211 10.00 -16.44 14.80
C HIS A 211 10.13 -16.96 16.23
N GLU A 212 10.81 -16.24 17.13
CA GLU A 212 10.83 -16.58 18.56
C GLU A 212 9.41 -16.62 19.14
N VAL A 213 8.59 -15.60 18.86
CA VAL A 213 7.21 -15.52 19.35
C VAL A 213 6.28 -16.51 18.64
N ILE A 214 6.52 -16.76 17.35
CA ILE A 214 5.80 -17.79 16.59
C ILE A 214 5.91 -19.16 17.27
N ARG A 215 7.10 -19.55 17.74
CA ARG A 215 7.31 -20.81 18.46
C ARG A 215 6.42 -20.90 19.70
N GLU A 216 6.31 -19.83 20.47
CA GLU A 216 5.44 -19.80 21.65
C GLU A 216 3.95 -19.98 21.30
N ILE A 217 3.51 -19.39 20.19
CA ILE A 217 2.12 -19.54 19.69
C ILE A 217 1.88 -20.96 19.16
N VAL A 218 2.88 -21.55 18.51
CA VAL A 218 2.83 -22.94 18.03
C VAL A 218 2.73 -23.92 19.20
N GLU A 219 3.52 -23.72 20.28
CA GLU A 219 3.42 -24.52 21.52
C GLU A 219 2.01 -24.50 22.10
N MET A 220 1.37 -23.31 22.19
CA MET A 220 -0.01 -23.20 22.68
C MET A 220 -1.00 -23.99 21.83
N GLN A 221 -0.84 -23.99 20.52
CA GLN A 221 -1.72 -24.73 19.61
C GLN A 221 -1.48 -26.24 19.73
N ASN A 222 -0.24 -26.68 19.91
CA ASN A 222 0.09 -28.10 20.19
C ASN A 222 -0.57 -28.55 21.49
N GLU A 223 -0.45 -27.75 22.58
CA GLU A 223 -1.11 -28.04 23.86
C GLU A 223 -2.64 -28.18 23.70
N LEU A 224 -3.26 -27.31 22.87
CA LEU A 224 -4.70 -27.40 22.62
C LEU A 224 -5.05 -28.66 21.80
N ALA A 225 -4.26 -28.98 20.78
CA ALA A 225 -4.47 -30.16 19.93
C ALA A 225 -4.29 -31.48 20.73
N GLU A 226 -3.33 -31.55 21.64
CA GLU A 226 -3.15 -32.70 22.56
C GLU A 226 -4.36 -32.90 23.47
N LYS A 227 -4.98 -31.83 23.94
CA LYS A 227 -6.14 -31.91 24.86
C LYS A 227 -7.44 -32.33 24.15
N VAL A 228 -7.67 -31.86 22.93
CA VAL A 228 -8.99 -31.98 22.26
C VAL A 228 -8.93 -32.19 20.75
N GLY A 229 -7.74 -32.31 20.17
CA GLY A 229 -7.57 -32.54 18.75
C GLY A 229 -8.26 -33.84 18.32
N LYS A 230 -8.89 -33.81 17.15
CA LYS A 230 -9.43 -35.04 16.54
C LYS A 230 -8.30 -35.86 15.92
N PRO A 231 -8.41 -37.19 15.88
CA PRO A 231 -7.52 -38.00 15.05
C PRO A 231 -7.55 -37.49 13.61
N LYS A 232 -6.37 -37.34 13.01
CA LYS A 232 -6.29 -36.94 11.60
C LYS A 232 -6.88 -38.05 10.73
N MET A 233 -7.59 -37.66 9.64
CA MET A 233 -8.14 -38.61 8.70
C MET A 233 -7.01 -39.42 8.08
N GLU A 234 -7.25 -40.71 7.99
CA GLU A 234 -6.38 -41.64 7.26
C GLU A 234 -6.59 -41.40 5.77
N LEU A 235 -5.52 -41.14 5.06
CA LEU A 235 -5.53 -40.98 3.61
C LEU A 235 -4.90 -42.23 2.98
N GLU A 236 -5.44 -42.64 1.86
CA GLU A 236 -4.75 -43.61 1.05
C GLU A 236 -3.48 -43.00 0.49
N ASP A 237 -2.37 -43.69 0.59
CA ASP A 237 -1.13 -43.28 -0.02
C ASP A 237 -1.32 -43.12 -1.54
N LEU A 238 -0.67 -42.10 -2.11
CA LEU A 238 -0.65 -41.99 -3.56
C LEU A 238 0.06 -43.20 -4.15
N PRO A 239 -0.37 -43.69 -5.33
CA PRO A 239 0.32 -44.78 -6.00
C PRO A 239 1.81 -44.51 -6.11
N ASP A 240 2.64 -45.45 -5.71
CA ASP A 240 4.10 -45.33 -5.89
C ASP A 240 4.46 -45.54 -7.37
N ASN A 241 4.73 -44.43 -8.04
CA ASN A 241 5.13 -44.38 -9.44
C ASN A 241 6.65 -44.15 -9.60
N SER A 242 7.44 -44.37 -8.54
CA SER A 242 8.88 -44.07 -8.52
C SER A 242 9.67 -44.88 -9.53
N GLU A 243 9.33 -46.19 -9.71
CA GLU A 243 9.97 -47.05 -10.69
C GLU A 243 9.68 -46.58 -12.10
N GLN A 244 8.42 -46.31 -12.43
CA GLN A 244 8.02 -45.79 -13.74
C GLN A 244 8.65 -44.41 -14.01
N LYS A 245 8.70 -43.49 -13.02
CA LYS A 245 9.38 -42.22 -13.14
C LYS A 245 10.89 -42.40 -13.42
N ALA A 246 11.54 -43.34 -12.74
CA ALA A 246 12.95 -43.65 -12.95
C ALA A 246 13.23 -44.16 -14.39
N GLU A 247 12.38 -45.03 -14.93
CA GLU A 247 12.50 -45.48 -16.30
C GLU A 247 12.36 -44.32 -17.32
N LEU A 248 11.35 -43.46 -17.13
CA LEU A 248 11.14 -42.30 -17.97
C LEU A 248 12.35 -41.29 -17.86
N LYS A 249 12.88 -41.15 -16.65
CA LYS A 249 14.05 -40.28 -16.42
C LYS A 249 15.24 -40.76 -17.21
N VAL A 250 15.58 -42.05 -17.15
CA VAL A 250 16.71 -42.60 -17.91
C VAL A 250 16.57 -42.33 -19.41
N LYS A 251 15.35 -42.37 -19.94
CA LYS A 251 15.10 -42.28 -21.39
C LYS A 251 15.00 -40.86 -21.91
N TYR A 252 14.38 -39.95 -21.15
CA TYR A 252 13.95 -38.64 -21.68
C TYR A 252 14.57 -37.41 -20.99
N PHE A 253 15.28 -37.59 -19.87
CA PHE A 253 15.74 -36.47 -19.06
C PHE A 253 16.68 -35.50 -19.76
N GLU A 254 17.64 -36.00 -20.54
CA GLU A 254 18.57 -35.17 -21.31
C GLU A 254 17.85 -34.38 -22.43
N GLY A 255 16.78 -34.94 -22.99
CA GLY A 255 15.95 -34.21 -23.94
C GLY A 255 15.24 -33.01 -23.33
N PHE A 256 14.80 -33.11 -22.06
CA PHE A 256 14.23 -31.94 -21.36
C PHE A 256 15.26 -30.85 -21.17
N ARG A 257 16.52 -31.18 -20.80
CA ARG A 257 17.59 -30.17 -20.67
C ARG A 257 17.81 -29.39 -21.98
N GLU A 258 17.78 -30.08 -23.10
CA GLU A 258 17.91 -29.43 -24.41
C GLU A 258 16.74 -28.47 -24.71
N LYS A 259 15.49 -28.90 -24.45
CA LYS A 259 14.29 -28.10 -24.73
C LYS A 259 14.14 -26.91 -23.80
N LEU A 260 14.57 -27.04 -22.53
CA LEU A 260 14.58 -25.97 -21.54
C LEU A 260 15.52 -24.81 -21.89
N LEU A 261 16.56 -25.05 -22.71
CA LEU A 261 17.50 -24.02 -23.20
C LEU A 261 17.00 -23.31 -24.47
N THR A 262 15.77 -23.59 -24.94
CA THR A 262 15.18 -22.86 -26.07
C THR A 262 14.98 -21.39 -25.72
N GLU A 263 15.43 -20.48 -26.58
CA GLU A 263 15.34 -19.04 -26.39
C GLU A 263 13.88 -18.55 -26.47
N GLY A 264 13.49 -17.66 -25.53
CA GLY A 264 12.16 -17.03 -25.45
C GLY A 264 11.12 -17.90 -24.73
N LYS A 265 10.26 -17.25 -23.94
CA LYS A 265 9.25 -17.90 -23.09
C LYS A 265 8.32 -18.84 -23.86
N HIS A 266 7.68 -18.32 -24.93
CA HIS A 266 6.69 -19.08 -25.68
C HIS A 266 7.33 -20.23 -26.46
N ALA A 267 8.47 -19.99 -27.11
CA ALA A 267 9.17 -21.02 -27.86
C ALA A 267 9.64 -22.16 -26.95
N ARG A 268 10.19 -21.82 -25.76
CA ARG A 268 10.59 -22.81 -24.74
C ARG A 268 9.40 -23.63 -24.24
N SER A 269 8.29 -22.96 -23.86
CA SER A 269 7.07 -23.64 -23.43
C SER A 269 6.51 -24.58 -24.49
N SER A 270 6.50 -24.16 -25.75
CA SER A 270 6.08 -24.99 -26.88
C SER A 270 7.01 -26.18 -27.06
N ALA A 271 8.34 -25.96 -27.08
CA ALA A 271 9.32 -27.02 -27.24
C ALA A 271 9.22 -28.10 -26.14
N VAL A 272 9.05 -27.69 -24.87
CA VAL A 272 8.85 -28.62 -23.75
C VAL A 272 7.51 -29.36 -23.88
N SER A 273 6.43 -28.66 -24.22
CA SER A 273 5.09 -29.27 -24.38
C SER A 273 5.03 -30.26 -25.55
N GLU A 274 5.64 -29.92 -26.68
CA GLU A 274 5.76 -30.82 -27.85
C GLU A 274 6.60 -32.07 -27.50
N TYR A 275 7.70 -31.88 -26.78
CA TYR A 275 8.53 -32.99 -26.31
C TYR A 275 7.79 -33.91 -25.34
N ILE A 276 7.04 -33.36 -24.36
CA ILE A 276 6.18 -34.14 -23.48
C ILE A 276 5.17 -34.96 -24.30
N SER A 277 4.52 -34.34 -25.28
CA SER A 277 3.53 -35.03 -26.11
C SER A 277 4.16 -36.16 -26.93
N ALA A 278 5.33 -35.92 -27.52
CA ALA A 278 6.06 -36.94 -28.30
C ALA A 278 6.48 -38.13 -27.41
N CYS A 279 7.01 -37.86 -26.22
CA CYS A 279 7.37 -38.90 -25.23
C CYS A 279 6.14 -39.67 -24.72
N GLN A 280 5.03 -38.97 -24.49
CA GLN A 280 3.76 -39.57 -24.08
C GLN A 280 3.22 -40.51 -25.17
N ASP A 281 3.24 -40.07 -26.43
CA ASP A 281 2.80 -40.88 -27.60
C ASP A 281 3.68 -42.14 -27.80
N GLU A 282 4.98 -42.05 -27.52
CA GLU A 282 5.90 -43.17 -27.58
C GLU A 282 5.62 -44.23 -26.48
N VAL A 283 5.29 -43.79 -25.24
CA VAL A 283 5.09 -44.64 -24.08
C VAL A 283 3.64 -45.17 -24.00
N SER A 284 2.68 -44.31 -24.32
CA SER A 284 1.24 -44.61 -24.27
C SER A 284 0.55 -43.94 -25.45
N PRO A 285 0.55 -44.59 -26.64
CA PRO A 285 -0.06 -44.04 -27.85
C PRO A 285 -1.53 -43.68 -27.65
N GLU A 286 -2.01 -42.68 -28.37
CA GLU A 286 -3.43 -42.34 -28.36
C GLU A 286 -4.23 -43.45 -29.05
N PRO A 287 -5.32 -43.97 -28.40
CA PRO A 287 -6.17 -44.99 -29.03
C PRO A 287 -6.76 -44.49 -30.34
N GLU A 288 -6.90 -45.33 -31.32
CA GLU A 288 -7.62 -44.99 -32.56
C GLU A 288 -9.07 -44.59 -32.26
N GLU A 289 -9.63 -43.69 -33.03
CA GLU A 289 -10.99 -43.17 -32.79
C GLU A 289 -12.02 -44.29 -32.71
N GLY A 290 -12.58 -44.47 -31.50
CA GLY A 290 -13.57 -45.54 -31.20
C GLY A 290 -12.97 -46.85 -30.68
N ALA A 291 -11.67 -46.98 -30.48
CA ALA A 291 -11.04 -48.12 -29.83
C ALA A 291 -10.96 -47.90 -28.31
N GLU A 292 -11.10 -48.98 -27.52
CA GLU A 292 -10.81 -48.95 -26.11
C GLU A 292 -9.28 -48.81 -25.89
N ALA A 293 -8.88 -48.06 -24.83
CA ALA A 293 -7.48 -47.94 -24.47
C ALA A 293 -6.89 -49.34 -24.16
N ASP A 294 -5.68 -49.59 -24.63
CA ASP A 294 -4.98 -50.86 -24.36
C ASP A 294 -4.57 -50.90 -22.88
N ALA A 295 -5.26 -51.77 -22.12
CA ALA A 295 -5.04 -51.95 -20.68
C ALA A 295 -3.64 -52.46 -20.31
N SER A 296 -2.81 -52.86 -21.31
CA SER A 296 -1.42 -53.26 -21.09
C SER A 296 -0.46 -52.07 -21.07
N LEU A 297 -0.88 -50.89 -21.54
CA LEU A 297 -0.10 -49.68 -21.54
C LEU A 297 -0.31 -48.87 -20.27
N PRO A 298 0.69 -48.09 -19.84
CA PRO A 298 0.52 -47.15 -18.71
C PRO A 298 -0.58 -46.14 -19.00
N ASP A 299 -1.24 -45.66 -17.93
CA ASP A 299 -2.22 -44.58 -18.01
C ASP A 299 -1.60 -43.33 -18.63
N ARG A 300 -2.21 -42.84 -19.70
CA ARG A 300 -1.71 -41.72 -20.50
C ARG A 300 -1.59 -40.42 -19.71
N ASP A 301 -2.54 -40.12 -18.83
CA ASP A 301 -2.53 -38.91 -18.01
C ASP A 301 -1.47 -39.02 -16.91
N LEU A 302 -1.25 -40.20 -16.36
CA LEU A 302 -0.16 -40.46 -15.43
C LEU A 302 1.20 -40.26 -16.09
N VAL A 303 1.43 -40.83 -17.28
CA VAL A 303 2.69 -40.63 -18.05
C VAL A 303 2.94 -39.17 -18.30
N LYS A 304 1.91 -38.41 -18.71
CA LYS A 304 2.02 -36.96 -18.91
C LYS A 304 2.38 -36.20 -17.65
N SER A 305 1.80 -36.58 -16.52
CA SER A 305 2.12 -36.01 -15.21
C SER A 305 3.58 -36.27 -14.83
N LEU A 306 4.03 -37.52 -14.94
CA LEU A 306 5.42 -37.89 -14.64
C LEU A 306 6.44 -37.17 -15.56
N LEU A 307 6.12 -37.02 -16.83
CA LEU A 307 6.97 -36.26 -17.77
C LEU A 307 7.05 -34.77 -17.42
N ARG A 308 5.97 -34.15 -16.92
CA ARG A 308 5.99 -32.77 -16.39
C ARG A 308 6.89 -32.67 -15.16
N ASP A 309 6.71 -33.60 -14.19
CA ASP A 309 7.56 -33.64 -13.00
C ASP A 309 9.05 -33.79 -13.36
N LEU A 310 9.38 -34.54 -14.44
CA LEU A 310 10.74 -34.67 -14.95
C LEU A 310 11.26 -33.39 -15.61
N ALA A 311 10.40 -32.64 -16.31
CA ALA A 311 10.76 -31.35 -16.86
C ALA A 311 11.10 -30.33 -15.73
N ASP A 312 10.28 -30.28 -14.69
CA ASP A 312 10.51 -29.42 -13.52
C ASP A 312 11.77 -29.82 -12.77
N GLU A 313 12.00 -31.13 -12.56
CA GLU A 313 13.23 -31.67 -11.96
C GLU A 313 14.47 -31.32 -12.80
N SER A 314 14.35 -31.41 -14.13
CA SER A 314 15.43 -31.04 -15.05
C SER A 314 15.78 -29.56 -14.99
N GLU A 315 14.78 -28.66 -14.87
CA GLU A 315 15.03 -27.22 -14.67
C GLU A 315 15.76 -26.97 -13.34
N ARG A 316 15.32 -27.60 -12.24
CA ARG A 316 15.98 -27.47 -10.94
C ARG A 316 17.44 -27.96 -10.97
N GLU A 317 17.70 -29.13 -11.57
CA GLU A 317 19.08 -29.65 -11.71
C GLU A 317 19.94 -28.74 -12.59
N LEU A 318 19.37 -28.18 -13.67
CA LEU A 318 20.06 -27.22 -14.53
C LEU A 318 20.48 -25.97 -13.74
N ILE A 319 19.57 -25.39 -12.96
CA ILE A 319 19.85 -24.23 -12.08
C ILE A 319 20.95 -24.59 -11.10
N LEU A 320 20.85 -25.71 -10.36
CA LEU A 320 21.84 -26.13 -9.37
C LEU A 320 23.21 -26.46 -9.98
N SER A 321 23.28 -26.71 -11.29
CA SER A 321 24.52 -26.87 -12.03
C SER A 321 25.18 -25.55 -12.47
N GLY A 322 24.54 -24.41 -12.20
CA GLY A 322 25.04 -23.08 -12.54
C GLY A 322 24.50 -22.45 -13.83
N THR A 323 23.50 -23.08 -14.46
CA THR A 323 22.95 -22.61 -15.74
C THR A 323 21.44 -22.37 -15.60
N ARG A 324 20.99 -21.14 -15.86
CA ARG A 324 19.54 -20.81 -15.93
C ARG A 324 19.01 -21.07 -17.34
N THR A 325 17.72 -21.29 -17.48
CA THR A 325 17.07 -21.62 -18.76
C THR A 325 17.20 -20.53 -19.84
N ASP A 326 17.50 -19.30 -19.46
CA ASP A 326 17.77 -18.18 -20.37
C ASP A 326 19.26 -17.84 -20.49
N GLY A 327 20.14 -18.68 -19.93
CA GLY A 327 21.59 -18.54 -20.04
C GLY A 327 22.24 -17.55 -19.07
N ARG A 328 21.46 -16.88 -18.19
CA ARG A 328 22.00 -15.94 -17.18
C ARG A 328 22.70 -16.68 -16.04
N SER A 329 23.61 -15.98 -15.37
CA SER A 329 24.13 -16.39 -14.05
C SER A 329 23.10 -16.13 -12.94
N TYR A 330 23.41 -16.57 -11.70
CA TYR A 330 22.52 -16.39 -10.56
C TYR A 330 22.25 -14.93 -10.19
N THR A 331 23.18 -14.04 -10.45
CA THR A 331 23.11 -12.62 -10.09
C THR A 331 22.70 -11.70 -11.25
N ASP A 332 22.65 -12.22 -12.48
CA ASP A 332 22.32 -11.42 -13.65
C ASP A 332 20.86 -10.99 -13.66
N ILE A 333 20.65 -9.76 -14.09
CA ILE A 333 19.34 -9.14 -14.28
C ILE A 333 19.12 -8.99 -15.78
N ARG A 334 17.89 -9.27 -16.26
CA ARG A 334 17.49 -9.08 -17.64
C ARG A 334 17.65 -7.63 -18.08
N ASP A 335 17.81 -7.42 -19.35
CA ASP A 335 17.90 -6.08 -19.94
C ASP A 335 16.71 -5.21 -19.53
N ILE A 336 17.02 -3.97 -19.13
CA ILE A 336 16.02 -2.99 -18.69
C ILE A 336 15.92 -1.90 -19.74
N ASN A 337 14.70 -1.65 -20.19
CA ASN A 337 14.34 -0.46 -20.95
C ASN A 337 13.28 0.31 -20.18
N ALA A 338 13.53 1.59 -19.92
CA ALA A 338 12.63 2.47 -19.20
C ALA A 338 12.39 3.75 -20.00
N GLU A 339 11.14 4.09 -20.19
CA GLU A 339 10.69 5.28 -20.91
C GLU A 339 9.69 6.06 -20.05
N VAL A 340 9.70 7.39 -20.16
CA VAL A 340 8.76 8.28 -19.45
C VAL A 340 8.07 9.21 -20.45
N GLY A 341 6.88 9.71 -20.09
CA GLY A 341 6.10 10.56 -20.97
C GLY A 341 5.57 9.81 -22.19
N VAL A 342 5.35 8.50 -22.10
CA VAL A 342 4.95 7.62 -23.20
C VAL A 342 3.49 7.80 -23.64
N LEU A 343 2.66 8.39 -22.77
CA LEU A 343 1.26 8.68 -23.07
C LEU A 343 1.06 10.17 -23.35
N PRO A 344 0.04 10.56 -24.15
CA PRO A 344 -0.24 11.97 -24.43
C PRO A 344 -0.49 12.80 -23.14
N ASN A 345 -0.17 14.08 -23.19
CA ASN A 345 -0.14 15.02 -22.03
C ASN A 345 -1.42 15.12 -21.19
N ARG A 346 -2.57 14.59 -21.66
CA ARG A 346 -3.80 14.53 -20.88
C ARG A 346 -3.65 13.61 -19.65
N VAL A 347 -2.75 12.62 -19.73
CA VAL A 347 -2.29 11.83 -18.60
C VAL A 347 -1.23 12.65 -17.84
N HIS A 348 -1.34 12.72 -16.51
CA HIS A 348 -0.53 13.66 -15.74
C HIS A 348 0.93 13.23 -15.58
N GLY A 349 1.21 11.92 -15.73
CA GLY A 349 2.52 11.32 -15.83
C GLY A 349 2.39 9.89 -16.34
N SER A 350 3.40 9.39 -17.01
CA SER A 350 3.39 8.01 -17.54
C SER A 350 4.77 7.44 -17.70
N SER A 351 4.86 6.11 -17.63
CA SER A 351 6.08 5.37 -17.89
C SER A 351 5.80 4.02 -18.55
N LEU A 352 6.76 3.52 -19.29
CA LEU A 352 6.82 2.16 -19.78
C LEU A 352 8.11 1.54 -19.22
N PHE A 353 7.97 0.58 -18.33
CA PHE A 353 9.09 -0.15 -17.76
C PHE A 353 9.11 -1.58 -18.28
N THR A 354 10.18 -1.95 -18.94
CA THR A 354 10.40 -3.28 -19.51
C THR A 354 11.64 -3.90 -18.88
N ARG A 355 11.52 -5.15 -18.42
CA ARG A 355 12.63 -5.98 -17.93
C ARG A 355 12.53 -7.35 -18.61
N GLY A 356 13.36 -7.58 -19.63
CA GLY A 356 13.23 -8.72 -20.53
C GLY A 356 11.80 -8.83 -21.08
N GLU A 357 11.15 -9.96 -20.86
CA GLU A 357 9.77 -10.25 -21.29
C GLU A 357 8.73 -9.88 -20.20
N THR A 358 8.98 -8.85 -19.39
CA THR A 358 8.03 -8.33 -18.41
C THR A 358 7.89 -6.83 -18.57
N GLN A 359 6.68 -6.36 -18.86
CA GLN A 359 6.42 -4.96 -19.20
C GLN A 359 5.23 -4.39 -18.43
N SER A 360 5.41 -3.22 -17.86
CA SER A 360 4.38 -2.45 -17.15
C SER A 360 4.21 -1.07 -17.77
N LEU A 361 3.02 -0.78 -18.28
CA LEU A 361 2.60 0.54 -18.69
C LEU A 361 1.92 1.23 -17.51
N VAL A 362 2.48 2.35 -17.08
CA VAL A 362 1.99 3.11 -15.94
C VAL A 362 1.39 4.43 -16.39
N SER A 363 0.24 4.76 -15.82
CA SER A 363 -0.37 6.08 -15.92
C SER A 363 -0.65 6.65 -14.54
N VAL A 364 -0.42 7.97 -14.39
CA VAL A 364 -0.60 8.71 -13.14
C VAL A 364 -1.66 9.79 -13.31
N ALA A 365 -2.59 9.87 -12.37
CA ALA A 365 -3.55 10.96 -12.25
C ALA A 365 -3.34 11.69 -10.92
N LEU A 366 -3.31 13.01 -10.99
CA LEU A 366 -3.31 13.91 -9.83
C LEU A 366 -4.71 14.46 -9.66
N GLY A 367 -5.27 14.30 -8.49
CA GLY A 367 -6.61 14.72 -8.13
C GLY A 367 -6.62 15.68 -6.95
N THR A 368 -7.81 16.02 -6.50
CA THR A 368 -8.10 16.92 -5.39
C THR A 368 -8.40 16.15 -4.12
N GLY A 369 -8.60 16.81 -2.98
CA GLY A 369 -9.04 16.20 -1.72
C GLY A 369 -10.38 15.44 -1.85
N LYS A 370 -11.23 15.80 -2.81
CA LYS A 370 -12.50 15.09 -3.09
C LYS A 370 -12.31 13.73 -3.75
N ASP A 371 -11.15 13.51 -4.36
CA ASP A 371 -10.83 12.27 -5.07
C ASP A 371 -10.19 11.23 -4.13
N GLN A 372 -9.94 11.58 -2.85
CA GLN A 372 -9.42 10.67 -1.84
C GLN A 372 -10.41 9.52 -1.61
N GLN A 373 -9.88 8.32 -1.48
CA GLN A 373 -10.70 7.15 -1.14
C GLN A 373 -11.04 7.17 0.35
N ILE A 374 -12.31 7.18 0.68
CA ILE A 374 -12.78 7.03 2.06
C ILE A 374 -12.66 5.54 2.44
N VAL A 375 -11.93 5.26 3.52
CA VAL A 375 -11.80 3.92 4.11
C VAL A 375 -12.54 3.91 5.44
N ASP A 376 -13.72 3.28 5.43
CA ASP A 376 -14.58 3.09 6.62
C ASP A 376 -14.59 1.58 6.95
N GLY A 377 -13.85 1.21 7.97
CA GLY A 377 -13.70 -0.16 8.45
C GLY A 377 -14.03 -0.30 9.93
N LEU A 378 -13.38 -1.27 10.59
CA LEU A 378 -13.54 -1.48 12.04
C LEU A 378 -12.90 -0.35 12.86
N GLY A 379 -11.81 0.23 12.38
CA GLY A 379 -11.10 1.35 13.01
C GLY A 379 -11.76 2.71 12.73
N GLU A 380 -11.06 3.79 13.01
CA GLU A 380 -11.48 5.14 12.62
C GLU A 380 -11.54 5.27 11.09
N GLU A 381 -12.50 6.07 10.61
CA GLU A 381 -12.57 6.42 9.18
C GLU A 381 -11.38 7.30 8.82
N TYR A 382 -10.72 6.97 7.72
CA TYR A 382 -9.64 7.80 7.17
C TYR A 382 -9.74 7.92 5.66
N LYS A 383 -8.99 8.86 5.11
CA LYS A 383 -8.91 9.10 3.67
C LYS A 383 -7.55 8.65 3.15
N GLU A 384 -7.60 7.83 2.10
CA GLU A 384 -6.40 7.38 1.39
C GLU A 384 -6.14 8.32 0.22
N ARG A 385 -5.00 9.05 0.26
CA ARG A 385 -4.65 10.01 -0.79
C ARG A 385 -3.72 9.44 -1.87
N PHE A 386 -3.14 8.26 -1.63
CA PHE A 386 -2.28 7.57 -2.59
C PHE A 386 -2.79 6.16 -2.85
N THR A 387 -3.12 5.86 -4.11
CA THR A 387 -3.61 4.54 -4.51
C THR A 387 -2.87 4.02 -5.74
N LEU A 388 -2.58 2.72 -5.76
CA LEU A 388 -2.03 2.03 -6.90
C LEU A 388 -2.91 0.85 -7.29
N HIS A 389 -3.46 0.89 -8.50
CA HIS A 389 -4.24 -0.19 -9.08
C HIS A 389 -3.42 -0.96 -10.10
N TYR A 390 -3.34 -2.27 -9.91
CA TYR A 390 -2.62 -3.20 -10.76
C TYR A 390 -3.62 -4.02 -11.57
N ASN A 391 -3.43 -4.10 -12.86
CA ASN A 391 -4.26 -4.87 -13.78
C ASN A 391 -3.40 -5.90 -14.52
N PHE A 392 -3.92 -7.14 -14.59
CA PHE A 392 -3.26 -8.25 -15.28
C PHE A 392 -4.20 -8.84 -16.35
N PRO A 393 -4.25 -8.25 -17.54
CA PRO A 393 -5.09 -8.72 -18.63
C PRO A 393 -4.55 -10.02 -19.25
N ALA A 394 -5.44 -10.79 -19.87
CA ALA A 394 -5.12 -12.08 -20.49
C ALA A 394 -3.99 -12.01 -21.52
N PHE A 395 -3.98 -10.95 -22.32
CA PHE A 395 -2.98 -10.79 -23.39
C PHE A 395 -1.55 -10.67 -22.85
N SER A 396 -1.35 -10.28 -21.58
CA SER A 396 -0.01 -10.14 -20.97
C SER A 396 0.76 -11.48 -20.90
N VAL A 397 0.06 -12.58 -21.00
CA VAL A 397 0.62 -13.95 -21.06
C VAL A 397 0.24 -14.70 -22.32
N GLY A 398 -0.36 -14.01 -23.31
CA GLY A 398 -0.77 -14.61 -24.57
C GLY A 398 -2.02 -15.48 -24.48
N GLU A 399 -2.82 -15.32 -23.42
CA GLU A 399 -4.03 -16.11 -23.18
C GLU A 399 -5.31 -15.30 -23.47
N SER A 400 -6.46 -15.98 -23.47
CA SER A 400 -7.77 -15.37 -23.70
C SER A 400 -8.75 -15.79 -22.63
N TRP A 401 -9.16 -14.85 -21.77
CA TRP A 401 -10.26 -15.03 -20.82
C TRP A 401 -11.06 -13.74 -20.63
N PRO A 402 -12.32 -13.83 -20.20
CA PRO A 402 -13.16 -12.65 -19.95
C PRO A 402 -12.59 -11.77 -18.83
N ASN A 403 -12.55 -10.45 -19.03
CA ASN A 403 -12.24 -9.50 -17.96
C ASN A 403 -13.46 -9.35 -17.04
N ARG A 404 -13.35 -9.87 -15.82
CA ARG A 404 -14.41 -9.84 -14.78
C ARG A 404 -14.07 -8.91 -13.60
N GLY A 405 -13.10 -8.01 -13.79
CA GLY A 405 -12.57 -7.15 -12.74
C GLY A 405 -11.41 -7.79 -11.96
N PRO A 406 -10.81 -7.04 -11.03
CA PRO A 406 -9.60 -7.44 -10.33
C PRO A 406 -9.83 -8.67 -9.46
N LYS A 407 -8.96 -9.67 -9.59
CA LYS A 407 -8.92 -10.88 -8.77
C LYS A 407 -8.12 -10.61 -7.49
N ARG A 408 -8.22 -11.51 -6.50
CA ARG A 408 -7.46 -11.41 -5.22
C ARG A 408 -5.94 -11.25 -5.44
N ARG A 409 -5.38 -11.88 -6.48
CA ARG A 409 -3.95 -11.76 -6.84
C ARG A 409 -3.59 -10.35 -7.31
N GLU A 410 -4.42 -9.74 -8.15
CA GLU A 410 -4.21 -8.37 -8.66
C GLU A 410 -4.27 -7.35 -7.52
N ILE A 411 -5.21 -7.50 -6.60
CA ILE A 411 -5.31 -6.65 -5.40
C ILE A 411 -4.05 -6.79 -4.53
N GLY A 412 -3.56 -8.01 -4.32
CA GLY A 412 -2.33 -8.25 -3.56
C GLY A 412 -1.08 -7.66 -4.20
N HIS A 413 -0.92 -7.80 -5.54
CA HIS A 413 0.20 -7.21 -6.28
C HIS A 413 0.14 -5.68 -6.28
N GLY A 414 -1.04 -5.10 -6.46
CA GLY A 414 -1.25 -3.65 -6.39
C GLY A 414 -0.88 -3.11 -5.02
N MET A 415 -1.32 -3.76 -3.94
CA MET A 415 -1.01 -3.33 -2.57
C MET A 415 0.47 -3.44 -2.24
N LEU A 416 1.18 -4.48 -2.72
CA LEU A 416 2.63 -4.58 -2.55
C LEU A 416 3.35 -3.40 -3.21
N ALA A 417 2.97 -3.05 -4.45
CA ALA A 417 3.53 -1.91 -5.15
C ALA A 417 3.13 -0.56 -4.49
N GLN A 418 1.89 -0.44 -4.01
CA GLN A 418 1.44 0.74 -3.26
C GLN A 418 2.26 0.94 -1.98
N ARG A 419 2.44 -0.10 -1.15
CA ARG A 419 3.26 -0.03 0.07
C ARG A 419 4.71 0.36 -0.23
N ALA A 420 5.28 -0.19 -1.30
CA ALA A 420 6.65 0.12 -1.71
C ALA A 420 6.85 1.60 -2.01
N LEU A 421 5.86 2.26 -2.63
CA LEU A 421 5.93 3.65 -3.05
C LEU A 421 5.37 4.63 -2.01
N ALA A 422 4.39 4.22 -1.20
CA ALA A 422 3.74 5.09 -0.20
C ALA A 422 4.75 5.74 0.76
N ASN A 423 5.77 4.99 1.16
CA ASN A 423 6.77 5.44 2.12
C ASN A 423 7.78 6.47 1.56
N VAL A 424 7.77 6.74 0.26
CA VAL A 424 8.60 7.78 -0.37
C VAL A 424 7.78 8.95 -0.90
N MET A 425 6.47 8.90 -0.78
CA MET A 425 5.59 10.01 -1.15
C MET A 425 5.87 11.26 -0.29
N PRO A 426 5.78 12.46 -0.87
CA PRO A 426 5.85 13.70 -0.10
C PRO A 426 4.68 13.80 0.89
N THR A 427 4.85 14.62 1.94
CA THR A 427 3.78 14.93 2.90
C THR A 427 2.61 15.65 2.21
N GLU A 428 1.46 15.72 2.86
CA GLU A 428 0.31 16.45 2.32
C GLU A 428 0.56 17.96 2.28
N GLU A 429 1.35 18.47 3.21
CA GLU A 429 1.77 19.87 3.24
C GLU A 429 2.67 20.24 2.04
N ASP A 430 3.60 19.34 1.68
CA ASP A 430 4.53 19.58 0.56
C ASP A 430 3.89 19.33 -0.82
N PHE A 431 2.94 18.41 -0.91
CA PHE A 431 2.28 18.02 -2.15
C PHE A 431 0.82 17.64 -1.89
N PRO A 432 -0.10 18.60 -1.82
CA PRO A 432 -1.49 18.41 -1.39
C PRO A 432 -2.41 17.76 -2.45
N TYR A 433 -1.88 16.84 -3.25
CA TYR A 433 -2.63 16.13 -4.28
C TYR A 433 -3.03 14.73 -3.84
N THR A 434 -4.20 14.30 -4.28
CA THR A 434 -4.54 12.89 -4.33
C THR A 434 -3.87 12.27 -5.55
N VAL A 435 -3.15 11.18 -5.35
CA VAL A 435 -2.36 10.54 -6.41
C VAL A 435 -2.90 9.15 -6.68
N ARG A 436 -3.25 8.88 -7.93
CA ARG A 436 -3.66 7.55 -8.39
C ARG A 436 -2.73 7.04 -9.47
N ILE A 437 -2.17 5.86 -9.26
CA ILE A 437 -1.41 5.11 -10.25
C ILE A 437 -2.26 3.97 -10.79
N ILE A 438 -2.23 3.77 -12.10
CA ILE A 438 -2.68 2.55 -12.76
C ILE A 438 -1.46 1.89 -13.40
N SER A 439 -1.22 0.63 -13.07
CA SER A 439 -0.20 -0.21 -13.68
C SER A 439 -0.88 -1.32 -14.48
N ASP A 440 -0.84 -1.22 -15.79
CA ASP A 440 -1.34 -2.22 -16.73
C ASP A 440 -0.17 -3.09 -17.19
N ILE A 441 -0.25 -4.38 -16.96
CA ILE A 441 0.79 -5.33 -17.34
C ILE A 441 0.60 -5.69 -18.81
N MET A 442 1.58 -5.34 -19.65
CA MET A 442 1.56 -5.57 -21.07
C MET A 442 2.16 -6.93 -21.45
N GLU A 443 3.23 -7.33 -20.74
CA GLU A 443 3.88 -8.64 -20.86
C GLU A 443 4.28 -9.16 -19.48
N SER A 444 4.31 -10.50 -19.30
CA SER A 444 4.69 -11.11 -18.04
C SER A 444 5.47 -12.42 -18.20
N ASN A 445 6.73 -12.39 -17.75
CA ASN A 445 7.58 -13.55 -17.51
C ASN A 445 8.43 -13.33 -16.26
N GLY A 446 7.81 -13.45 -15.08
CA GLY A 446 8.42 -13.22 -13.77
C GLY A 446 8.22 -11.81 -13.23
N SER A 447 7.71 -11.74 -12.03
CA SER A 447 7.47 -10.56 -11.16
C SER A 447 7.03 -9.25 -11.83
N SER A 448 5.84 -9.26 -12.36
CA SER A 448 5.17 -8.06 -12.88
C SER A 448 4.85 -7.02 -11.78
N SER A 449 4.69 -7.44 -10.52
CA SER A 449 4.50 -6.51 -9.38
C SER A 449 5.74 -5.64 -9.16
N MET A 450 6.94 -6.19 -9.32
CA MET A 450 8.18 -5.41 -9.19
C MET A 450 8.40 -4.48 -10.41
N ALA A 451 7.95 -4.87 -11.60
CA ALA A 451 7.88 -3.96 -12.74
C ALA A 451 6.92 -2.78 -12.47
N SER A 452 5.79 -3.04 -11.78
CA SER A 452 4.86 -1.99 -11.36
C SER A 452 5.46 -1.02 -10.32
N VAL A 453 6.33 -1.50 -9.43
CA VAL A 453 7.09 -0.64 -8.50
C VAL A 453 8.02 0.29 -9.28
N CYS A 454 8.83 -0.27 -10.18
CA CYS A 454 9.78 0.50 -10.99
C CYS A 454 9.07 1.51 -11.91
N GLY A 455 8.07 1.05 -12.66
CA GLY A 455 7.27 1.91 -13.52
C GLY A 455 6.49 2.96 -12.71
N GLY A 456 5.93 2.57 -11.56
CA GLY A 456 5.22 3.49 -10.66
C GLY A 456 6.12 4.62 -10.14
N ALA A 457 7.35 4.30 -9.72
CA ALA A 457 8.33 5.31 -9.31
C ALA A 457 8.66 6.30 -10.45
N LEU A 458 8.91 5.79 -11.66
CA LEU A 458 9.17 6.63 -12.83
C LEU A 458 7.95 7.47 -13.24
N GLY A 459 6.75 6.87 -13.19
CA GLY A 459 5.50 7.58 -13.49
C GLY A 459 5.22 8.72 -12.52
N LEU A 460 5.48 8.53 -11.21
CA LEU A 460 5.40 9.59 -10.20
C LEU A 460 6.37 10.72 -10.50
N MET A 461 7.63 10.39 -10.81
CA MET A 461 8.64 11.38 -11.16
C MET A 461 8.27 12.14 -12.45
N ASP A 462 7.70 11.46 -13.46
CA ASP A 462 7.22 12.09 -14.71
C ASP A 462 6.00 12.99 -14.45
N ALA A 463 5.16 12.65 -13.47
CA ALA A 463 4.04 13.49 -13.05
C ALA A 463 4.45 14.76 -12.26
N GLY A 464 5.73 14.92 -11.95
CA GLY A 464 6.23 16.03 -11.12
C GLY A 464 6.00 15.80 -9.61
N VAL A 465 5.70 14.57 -9.18
CA VAL A 465 5.62 14.24 -7.76
C VAL A 465 7.04 14.16 -7.20
N ASN A 466 7.35 15.03 -6.26
CA ASN A 466 8.68 15.10 -5.64
C ASN A 466 8.85 13.99 -4.58
N ILE A 467 8.90 12.72 -5.03
CA ILE A 467 9.17 11.60 -4.14
C ILE A 467 10.55 11.75 -3.49
N ARG A 468 10.67 11.36 -2.21
CA ARG A 468 11.91 11.53 -1.44
C ARG A 468 13.09 10.81 -2.09
N GLN A 469 12.87 9.60 -2.59
CA GLN A 469 13.86 8.78 -3.28
C GLN A 469 13.17 7.89 -4.32
N PRO A 470 13.81 7.57 -5.44
CA PRO A 470 13.32 6.57 -6.37
C PRO A 470 13.36 5.17 -5.73
N VAL A 471 12.37 4.36 -6.08
CA VAL A 471 12.22 2.98 -5.58
C VAL A 471 12.33 2.02 -6.75
N ALA A 472 13.13 0.98 -6.57
CA ALA A 472 13.17 -0.17 -7.47
C ALA A 472 12.70 -1.44 -6.76
N GLY A 473 12.19 -2.38 -7.52
CA GLY A 473 11.78 -3.69 -7.05
C GLY A 473 12.46 -4.82 -7.82
N ILE A 474 12.84 -5.86 -7.08
CA ILE A 474 13.43 -7.09 -7.64
C ILE A 474 12.73 -8.32 -7.07
N ALA A 475 12.60 -9.37 -7.88
CA ALA A 475 12.16 -10.68 -7.41
C ALA A 475 13.36 -11.64 -7.39
N MET A 476 13.48 -12.30 -6.26
CA MET A 476 14.52 -13.27 -5.97
C MET A 476 13.89 -14.66 -5.85
N GLY A 477 14.67 -15.69 -6.12
CA GLY A 477 14.30 -17.08 -5.92
C GLY A 477 15.37 -17.87 -5.20
N LEU A 478 14.98 -19.01 -4.64
CA LEU A 478 15.86 -19.98 -4.05
C LEU A 478 15.54 -21.35 -4.63
N VAL A 479 16.58 -22.08 -5.05
CA VAL A 479 16.51 -23.50 -5.35
C VAL A 479 17.49 -24.22 -4.43
N LYS A 480 17.00 -25.20 -3.69
CA LYS A 480 17.78 -25.98 -2.70
C LYS A 480 17.55 -27.47 -2.90
N ASP A 481 18.65 -28.22 -2.92
CA ASP A 481 18.62 -29.69 -2.89
C ASP A 481 19.78 -30.19 -2.05
N GLY A 482 19.46 -30.76 -0.89
CA GLY A 482 20.45 -31.12 0.14
C GLY A 482 21.29 -29.93 0.58
N ASP A 483 22.59 -30.04 0.37
CA ASP A 483 23.58 -28.98 0.71
C ASP A 483 23.78 -27.96 -0.42
N LYS A 484 23.23 -28.20 -1.60
CA LYS A 484 23.34 -27.28 -2.73
C LYS A 484 22.24 -26.23 -2.67
N THR A 485 22.64 -24.97 -2.78
CA THR A 485 21.72 -23.84 -2.82
C THR A 485 22.06 -22.90 -3.96
N ALA A 486 21.05 -22.34 -4.61
CA ALA A 486 21.19 -21.31 -5.62
C ALA A 486 20.20 -20.16 -5.31
N ILE A 487 20.74 -18.97 -5.03
CA ILE A 487 19.96 -17.74 -4.89
C ILE A 487 19.95 -17.05 -6.23
N LEU A 488 18.74 -16.82 -6.77
CA LEU A 488 18.53 -16.27 -8.11
C LEU A 488 18.03 -14.83 -8.04
N SER A 489 18.69 -13.93 -8.75
CA SER A 489 18.23 -12.57 -8.99
C SER A 489 17.30 -12.52 -10.21
N ASP A 490 16.26 -11.69 -10.15
CA ASP A 490 15.33 -11.44 -11.26
C ASP A 490 14.79 -12.73 -11.89
N ILE A 491 14.01 -13.47 -11.11
CA ILE A 491 13.48 -14.78 -11.49
C ILE A 491 12.47 -14.73 -12.63
N LEU A 492 12.49 -15.76 -13.46
CA LEU A 492 11.48 -16.07 -14.49
C LEU A 492 10.21 -16.65 -13.85
N GLY A 493 9.14 -16.74 -14.62
CA GLY A 493 7.89 -17.36 -14.17
C GLY A 493 8.01 -18.85 -13.86
N SER A 494 8.85 -19.60 -14.56
CA SER A 494 9.16 -21.01 -14.29
C SER A 494 9.96 -21.15 -12.98
N GLU A 495 10.95 -20.30 -12.76
CA GLU A 495 11.76 -20.27 -11.55
C GLU A 495 10.95 -19.88 -10.30
N ASP A 496 9.92 -19.01 -10.44
CA ASP A 496 8.93 -18.71 -9.39
C ASP A 496 8.08 -19.95 -9.06
N HIS A 497 7.72 -20.73 -10.06
CA HIS A 497 6.91 -21.96 -9.89
C HIS A 497 7.72 -23.10 -9.27
N ASN A 498 8.89 -23.39 -9.81
CA ASN A 498 9.74 -24.53 -9.48
C ASN A 498 10.71 -24.25 -8.32
N GLY A 499 10.86 -23.01 -7.89
CA GLY A 499 11.72 -22.62 -6.76
C GLY A 499 11.11 -22.98 -5.41
N ASP A 500 11.98 -23.06 -4.39
CA ASP A 500 11.64 -23.39 -3.00
C ASP A 500 11.26 -22.16 -2.17
N MET A 501 11.66 -21.00 -2.62
CA MET A 501 11.28 -19.70 -2.05
C MET A 501 11.24 -18.68 -3.18
N ASP A 502 10.24 -17.82 -3.16
CA ASP A 502 10.21 -16.57 -3.91
C ASP A 502 10.05 -15.39 -2.96
N PHE A 503 10.84 -14.35 -3.17
CA PHE A 503 10.67 -13.12 -2.42
C PHE A 503 10.90 -11.90 -3.28
N LYS A 504 10.12 -10.89 -2.99
CA LYS A 504 10.07 -9.63 -3.70
C LYS A 504 10.52 -8.53 -2.77
N VAL A 505 11.58 -7.83 -3.14
CA VAL A 505 12.17 -6.75 -2.34
C VAL A 505 12.08 -5.46 -3.13
N ALA A 506 11.40 -4.48 -2.55
CA ALA A 506 11.39 -3.12 -3.06
C ALA A 506 12.08 -2.17 -2.08
N GLY A 507 12.75 -1.15 -2.60
CA GLY A 507 13.40 -0.16 -1.76
C GLY A 507 14.17 0.90 -2.55
N THR A 508 14.66 1.86 -1.80
CA THR A 508 15.55 2.92 -2.28
C THR A 508 17.02 2.47 -2.23
N GLN A 509 17.95 3.37 -2.48
CA GLN A 509 19.37 3.10 -2.24
C GLN A 509 19.72 2.96 -0.74
N PHE A 510 18.87 3.42 0.17
CA PHE A 510 19.13 3.47 1.60
C PHE A 510 18.56 2.28 2.37
N GLY A 511 17.46 1.68 1.90
CA GLY A 511 16.83 0.56 2.59
C GLY A 511 15.57 0.06 1.92
N ILE A 512 14.97 -0.94 2.55
CA ILE A 512 13.76 -1.64 2.10
C ILE A 512 12.53 -0.78 2.36
N THR A 513 11.61 -0.71 1.39
CA THR A 513 10.29 -0.07 1.53
C THR A 513 9.14 -1.07 1.50
N ALA A 514 9.33 -2.24 0.89
CA ALA A 514 8.40 -3.37 0.98
C ALA A 514 9.13 -4.68 0.76
N LEU A 515 8.64 -5.73 1.43
CA LEU A 515 9.12 -7.10 1.29
C LEU A 515 7.93 -8.05 1.29
N GLN A 516 7.93 -9.02 0.38
CA GLN A 516 6.99 -10.14 0.38
C GLN A 516 7.74 -11.43 0.10
N MET A 517 7.54 -12.44 0.95
CA MET A 517 8.24 -13.72 0.83
C MET A 517 7.25 -14.87 0.98
N ASP A 518 7.42 -15.88 0.14
CA ASP A 518 6.73 -17.16 0.20
C ASP A 518 7.77 -18.29 0.21
N ILE A 519 7.73 -19.13 1.22
CA ILE A 519 8.65 -20.27 1.38
C ILE A 519 7.85 -21.56 1.26
N LYS A 520 8.29 -22.45 0.37
CA LYS A 520 7.61 -23.70 0.02
C LYS A 520 8.27 -24.92 0.66
N ILE A 521 9.42 -24.72 1.31
CA ILE A 521 10.19 -25.76 2.02
C ILE A 521 10.10 -25.56 3.54
N THR A 522 10.61 -26.53 4.30
CA THR A 522 10.55 -26.57 5.77
C THR A 522 11.35 -25.47 6.48
N GLY A 523 12.10 -24.65 5.74
CA GLY A 523 12.75 -23.47 6.29
C GLY A 523 13.96 -22.97 5.54
N VAL A 524 14.27 -21.70 5.80
CA VAL A 524 15.46 -21.00 5.34
C VAL A 524 16.18 -20.49 6.57
N SER A 525 17.50 -20.71 6.65
CA SER A 525 18.30 -20.22 7.78
C SER A 525 18.43 -18.68 7.74
N GLN A 526 18.74 -18.07 8.89
CA GLN A 526 18.95 -16.63 8.98
C GLN A 526 20.11 -16.16 8.10
N GLU A 527 21.17 -16.95 8.01
CA GLU A 527 22.36 -16.67 7.20
C GLU A 527 21.99 -16.65 5.70
N LEU A 528 21.21 -17.64 5.24
CA LEU A 528 20.77 -17.72 3.85
C LEU A 528 19.79 -16.59 3.50
N LEU A 529 18.95 -16.20 4.45
CA LEU A 529 18.05 -15.04 4.30
C LEU A 529 18.86 -13.75 4.18
N ALA A 530 19.89 -13.56 5.01
CA ALA A 530 20.76 -12.39 4.97
C ALA A 530 21.52 -12.30 3.64
N GLU A 531 22.06 -13.44 3.16
CA GLU A 531 22.72 -13.53 1.86
C GLU A 531 21.76 -13.16 0.71
N ALA A 532 20.54 -13.69 0.73
CA ALA A 532 19.52 -13.41 -0.27
C ALA A 532 19.09 -11.94 -0.29
N LEU A 533 18.95 -11.30 0.88
CA LEU A 533 18.61 -9.87 0.98
C LEU A 533 19.77 -8.98 0.51
N GLU A 534 21.02 -9.31 0.81
CA GLU A 534 22.17 -8.55 0.30
C GLU A 534 22.33 -8.69 -1.22
N GLN A 535 22.09 -9.89 -1.78
CA GLN A 535 22.05 -10.08 -3.23
C GLN A 535 20.90 -9.27 -3.87
N ALA A 536 19.73 -9.24 -3.23
CA ALA A 536 18.58 -8.41 -3.65
C ALA A 536 18.93 -6.91 -3.62
N ARG A 537 19.69 -6.45 -2.62
CA ARG A 537 20.19 -5.07 -2.54
C ARG A 537 21.07 -4.72 -3.74
N GLY A 538 22.01 -5.60 -4.08
CA GLY A 538 22.86 -5.43 -5.27
C GLY A 538 22.04 -5.29 -6.55
N GLY A 539 21.05 -6.17 -6.75
CA GLY A 539 20.14 -6.14 -7.87
C GLY A 539 19.26 -4.89 -7.91
N ARG A 540 18.71 -4.47 -6.77
CA ARG A 540 17.90 -3.25 -6.62
C ARG A 540 18.69 -2.00 -7.01
N ILE A 541 19.94 -1.88 -6.57
CA ILE A 541 20.82 -0.77 -6.93
C ILE A 541 21.14 -0.76 -8.42
N HIS A 542 21.33 -1.92 -9.05
CA HIS A 542 21.49 -2.00 -10.49
C HIS A 542 20.24 -1.49 -11.23
N ILE A 543 19.05 -1.95 -10.85
CA ILE A 543 17.78 -1.52 -11.46
C ILE A 543 17.58 -0.01 -11.31
N LEU A 544 17.84 0.55 -10.11
CA LEU A 544 17.78 2.00 -9.88
C LEU A 544 18.67 2.78 -10.85
N LYS A 545 19.90 2.31 -11.09
CA LYS A 545 20.82 2.96 -12.04
C LYS A 545 20.26 2.99 -13.46
N GLU A 546 19.64 1.89 -13.91
CA GLU A 546 19.02 1.83 -15.23
C GLU A 546 17.78 2.74 -15.32
N MET A 547 16.92 2.73 -14.31
CA MET A 547 15.76 3.62 -14.24
C MET A 547 16.15 5.11 -14.31
N LEU A 548 17.20 5.50 -13.59
CA LEU A 548 17.66 6.89 -13.53
C LEU A 548 18.31 7.39 -14.84
N LYS A 549 18.63 6.51 -15.77
CA LYS A 549 19.02 6.92 -17.14
C LYS A 549 17.84 7.51 -17.93
N ALA A 550 16.61 7.01 -17.67
CA ALA A 550 15.40 7.52 -18.32
C ALA A 550 14.94 8.84 -17.70
N LEU A 551 15.00 8.97 -16.36
CA LEU A 551 14.64 10.20 -15.65
C LEU A 551 15.43 10.28 -14.33
N GLY A 552 16.40 11.19 -14.28
CA GLY A 552 17.33 11.33 -13.13
C GLY A 552 16.74 12.06 -11.91
N LYS A 553 15.68 12.83 -12.10
CA LYS A 553 14.96 13.55 -11.03
C LYS A 553 13.51 13.77 -11.44
N PRO A 554 12.59 14.00 -10.49
CA PRO A 554 11.21 14.41 -10.82
C PRO A 554 11.17 15.64 -11.73
N ARG A 555 10.12 15.74 -12.56
CA ARG A 555 9.87 16.95 -13.36
C ARG A 555 9.73 18.16 -12.43
N ASP A 556 10.19 19.31 -12.90
CA ASP A 556 10.16 20.55 -12.11
C ASP A 556 8.74 21.12 -11.95
N ASP A 557 7.78 20.72 -12.81
CA ASP A 557 6.36 21.10 -12.73
C ASP A 557 5.46 19.91 -13.09
N ILE A 558 4.23 19.96 -12.60
CA ILE A 558 3.19 18.98 -12.90
C ILE A 558 2.59 19.23 -14.30
N SER A 559 1.89 18.22 -14.82
CA SER A 559 1.16 18.34 -16.10
C SER A 559 0.31 19.62 -16.16
N PRO A 560 0.27 20.33 -17.30
CA PRO A 560 -0.63 21.48 -17.46
C PRO A 560 -2.13 21.10 -17.39
N PHE A 561 -2.46 19.83 -17.51
CA PHE A 561 -3.83 19.31 -17.37
C PHE A 561 -4.17 18.85 -15.95
N ALA A 562 -3.17 18.79 -15.05
CA ALA A 562 -3.42 18.49 -13.65
C ALA A 562 -4.10 19.69 -12.96
N PRO A 563 -4.99 19.46 -12.00
CA PRO A 563 -5.57 20.55 -11.23
C PRO A 563 -4.46 21.34 -10.51
N ARG A 564 -4.49 22.66 -10.60
CA ARG A 564 -3.58 23.54 -9.85
C ARG A 564 -4.15 23.80 -8.48
N ILE A 565 -3.29 23.82 -7.47
CA ILE A 565 -3.64 24.04 -6.08
C ILE A 565 -2.94 25.30 -5.59
N ILE A 566 -3.70 26.17 -4.93
CA ILE A 566 -3.16 27.26 -4.11
C ILE A 566 -3.66 27.03 -2.70
N GLN A 567 -2.75 26.93 -1.76
CA GLN A 567 -3.05 26.86 -0.34
C GLN A 567 -2.72 28.21 0.32
N ILE A 568 -3.67 28.75 1.05
CA ILE A 568 -3.49 29.96 1.86
C ILE A 568 -3.99 29.68 3.29
N ARG A 569 -3.41 30.38 4.25
CA ARG A 569 -3.85 30.29 5.63
C ARG A 569 -4.51 31.60 6.03
N ILE A 570 -5.71 31.52 6.57
CA ILE A 570 -6.48 32.66 7.08
C ILE A 570 -6.71 32.48 8.59
N ASP A 571 -7.13 33.56 9.25
CA ASP A 571 -7.61 33.48 10.62
C ASP A 571 -8.90 32.63 10.68
N PRO A 572 -8.98 31.60 11.53
CA PRO A 572 -10.19 30.76 11.69
C PRO A 572 -11.46 31.58 11.98
N GLU A 573 -11.36 32.71 12.67
CA GLU A 573 -12.50 33.58 12.97
C GLU A 573 -13.12 34.19 11.68
N LYS A 574 -12.35 34.27 10.58
CA LYS A 574 -12.76 34.83 9.30
C LYS A 574 -13.39 33.81 8.34
N ILE A 575 -13.37 32.52 8.68
CA ILE A 575 -13.96 31.45 7.87
C ILE A 575 -15.42 31.79 7.51
N GLY A 576 -16.18 32.33 8.49
CA GLY A 576 -17.56 32.72 8.29
C GLY A 576 -17.79 33.80 7.21
N LEU A 577 -16.81 34.70 7.01
CA LEU A 577 -16.87 35.73 5.97
C LEU A 577 -16.76 35.14 4.56
N ILE A 578 -15.87 34.17 4.39
CA ILE A 578 -15.63 33.50 3.10
C ILE A 578 -16.80 32.59 2.75
N ILE A 579 -17.35 31.86 3.72
CA ILE A 579 -18.52 31.01 3.53
C ILE A 579 -19.76 31.85 3.20
N GLY A 580 -19.97 32.92 3.95
CA GLY A 580 -21.13 33.80 3.85
C GLY A 580 -22.44 33.16 4.25
N PRO A 581 -23.56 33.90 4.30
CA PRO A 581 -24.87 33.41 4.69
C PRO A 581 -25.35 32.25 3.79
N GLY A 582 -25.48 31.05 4.39
CA GLY A 582 -25.92 29.85 3.67
C GLY A 582 -24.97 29.40 2.57
N GLY A 583 -23.67 29.73 2.66
CA GLY A 583 -22.64 29.34 1.70
C GLY A 583 -22.69 30.13 0.37
N LYS A 584 -23.38 31.25 0.32
CA LYS A 584 -23.58 32.03 -0.93
C LYS A 584 -22.27 32.69 -1.40
N MET A 585 -21.45 33.19 -0.48
CA MET A 585 -20.22 33.90 -0.85
C MET A 585 -19.20 32.93 -1.47
N ILE A 586 -18.91 31.82 -0.82
CA ILE A 586 -17.98 30.82 -1.35
C ILE A 586 -18.45 30.28 -2.71
N LYS A 587 -19.75 30.04 -2.89
CA LYS A 587 -20.30 29.60 -4.18
C LYS A 587 -20.12 30.67 -5.27
N SER A 588 -20.36 31.95 -4.96
CA SER A 588 -20.13 33.05 -5.90
C SER A 588 -18.66 33.14 -6.33
N ILE A 589 -17.73 33.02 -5.39
CA ILE A 589 -16.29 33.01 -5.70
C ILE A 589 -15.96 31.83 -6.62
N GLN A 590 -16.43 30.63 -6.30
CA GLN A 590 -16.17 29.42 -7.08
C GLN A 590 -16.77 29.52 -8.51
N GLU A 591 -17.97 30.02 -8.65
CA GLU A 591 -18.65 30.19 -9.95
C GLU A 591 -17.95 31.26 -10.82
N GLU A 592 -17.58 32.40 -10.24
CA GLU A 592 -16.92 33.50 -10.96
C GLU A 592 -15.50 33.19 -11.41
N THR A 593 -14.78 32.35 -10.64
CA THR A 593 -13.37 32.02 -10.90
C THR A 593 -13.18 30.63 -11.52
N GLY A 594 -14.22 29.84 -11.63
CA GLY A 594 -14.14 28.46 -12.13
C GLY A 594 -13.30 27.55 -11.21
N THR A 595 -13.31 27.83 -9.90
CA THR A 595 -12.51 27.11 -8.91
C THR A 595 -13.37 26.26 -7.98
N THR A 596 -12.75 25.33 -7.29
CA THR A 596 -13.31 24.69 -6.10
C THR A 596 -12.51 25.14 -4.88
N ILE A 597 -13.19 25.50 -3.80
CA ILE A 597 -12.56 26.01 -2.57
C ILE A 597 -12.99 25.11 -1.41
N GLU A 598 -12.02 24.63 -0.66
CA GLU A 598 -12.18 23.84 0.57
C GLU A 598 -11.58 24.63 1.73
N ILE A 599 -12.25 24.66 2.87
CA ILE A 599 -11.82 25.42 4.06
C ILE A 599 -11.83 24.47 5.24
N GLU A 600 -10.70 24.35 5.91
CA GLU A 600 -10.54 23.55 7.12
C GLU A 600 -10.78 24.42 8.37
N ASN A 601 -11.15 23.77 9.47
CA ASN A 601 -11.48 24.46 10.71
C ASN A 601 -10.31 25.23 11.34
N ASP A 602 -9.08 24.89 10.98
CA ASP A 602 -7.85 25.56 11.44
C ASP A 602 -7.45 26.76 10.59
N GLY A 603 -8.26 27.11 9.57
CA GLY A 603 -8.05 28.25 8.68
C GLY A 603 -7.23 27.96 7.44
N VAL A 604 -6.91 26.71 7.13
CA VAL A 604 -6.32 26.36 5.83
C VAL A 604 -7.40 26.42 4.76
N VAL A 605 -7.14 27.19 3.71
CA VAL A 605 -8.02 27.32 2.52
C VAL A 605 -7.29 26.78 1.32
N THR A 606 -7.84 25.72 0.72
CA THR A 606 -7.32 25.06 -0.47
C THR A 606 -8.17 25.43 -1.68
N ILE A 607 -7.56 26.06 -2.68
CA ILE A 607 -8.19 26.50 -3.92
C ILE A 607 -7.72 25.61 -5.06
N TRP A 608 -8.65 24.92 -5.70
CA TRP A 608 -8.42 24.01 -6.81
C TRP A 608 -8.92 24.61 -8.12
N SER A 609 -8.08 24.59 -9.16
CA SER A 609 -8.49 25.01 -10.51
C SER A 609 -7.74 24.26 -11.59
N THR A 610 -8.36 24.04 -12.73
CA THR A 610 -7.67 23.61 -13.96
C THR A 610 -6.96 24.78 -14.64
N ASP A 611 -7.19 26.02 -14.21
CA ASP A 611 -6.59 27.24 -14.71
C ASP A 611 -5.96 28.07 -13.58
N MET A 612 -4.69 28.43 -13.76
CA MET A 612 -3.95 29.20 -12.77
C MET A 612 -4.49 30.65 -12.61
N GLU A 613 -5.06 31.24 -13.65
CA GLU A 613 -5.65 32.59 -13.55
C GLU A 613 -6.88 32.55 -12.65
N GLY A 614 -7.74 31.53 -12.82
CA GLY A 614 -8.88 31.30 -11.94
C GLY A 614 -8.49 31.12 -10.49
N ALA A 615 -7.46 30.28 -10.23
CA ALA A 615 -6.96 30.03 -8.87
C ALA A 615 -6.43 31.32 -8.21
N LYS A 616 -5.65 32.13 -8.93
CA LYS A 616 -5.18 33.44 -8.45
C LYS A 616 -6.31 34.42 -8.23
N GLY A 617 -7.31 34.42 -9.10
CA GLY A 617 -8.50 35.26 -8.94
C GLY A 617 -9.28 34.91 -7.67
N ALA A 618 -9.44 33.62 -7.36
CA ALA A 618 -10.06 33.18 -6.12
C ALA A 618 -9.22 33.56 -4.89
N GLN A 619 -7.90 33.36 -4.96
CA GLN A 619 -6.97 33.77 -3.90
C GLN A 619 -7.11 35.25 -3.58
N GLN A 620 -7.03 36.11 -4.59
CA GLN A 620 -7.16 37.57 -4.41
C GLN A 620 -8.50 37.95 -3.77
N LYS A 621 -9.60 37.31 -4.17
CA LYS A 621 -10.91 37.58 -3.56
C LYS A 621 -10.96 37.17 -2.10
N ILE A 622 -10.37 36.01 -1.73
CA ILE A 622 -10.33 35.54 -0.35
C ILE A 622 -9.42 36.44 0.48
N GLU A 623 -8.25 36.82 -0.03
CA GLU A 623 -7.36 37.75 0.64
C GLU A 623 -8.01 39.13 0.88
N ALA A 624 -8.73 39.66 -0.10
CA ALA A 624 -9.49 40.89 0.05
C ALA A 624 -10.60 40.83 1.09
N LEU A 625 -11.28 39.66 1.25
CA LEU A 625 -12.30 39.45 2.26
C LEU A 625 -11.71 39.26 3.68
N THR A 626 -10.47 38.81 3.76
CA THR A 626 -9.78 38.52 5.03
C THR A 626 -8.73 39.55 5.41
N GLU A 627 -8.46 40.54 4.53
CA GLU A 627 -7.52 41.62 4.79
C GLU A 627 -7.94 42.40 6.04
N GLU A 628 -6.96 42.72 6.89
CA GLU A 628 -7.16 43.58 8.05
C GLU A 628 -6.68 45.01 7.76
N VAL A 629 -7.40 45.97 8.35
CA VAL A 629 -7.01 47.36 8.28
C VAL A 629 -5.70 47.55 9.05
N GLN A 630 -4.63 47.92 8.32
CA GLN A 630 -3.31 48.13 8.89
C GLN A 630 -3.12 49.60 9.31
N ALA A 631 -2.47 49.85 10.46
CA ALA A 631 -2.09 51.15 10.89
C ALA A 631 -1.12 51.80 9.88
N ASP A 632 -1.17 53.11 9.76
CA ASP A 632 -0.35 53.96 8.88
C ASP A 632 -0.56 53.72 7.35
N ARG A 633 -1.59 52.93 6.97
CA ARG A 633 -1.97 52.73 5.57
C ARG A 633 -3.15 53.60 5.18
N ILE A 634 -3.13 54.10 3.94
CA ILE A 634 -4.20 54.95 3.36
C ILE A 634 -5.19 54.03 2.61
N TYR A 635 -6.47 54.26 2.84
CA TYR A 635 -7.59 53.55 2.21
C TYR A 635 -8.54 54.49 1.54
N ASP A 636 -9.12 54.10 0.43
CA ASP A 636 -10.29 54.77 -0.17
C ASP A 636 -11.54 54.19 0.50
N GLY A 637 -12.09 54.90 1.47
CA GLY A 637 -13.21 54.41 2.28
C GLY A 637 -14.52 55.13 1.96
N LYS A 638 -15.62 54.41 2.06
CA LYS A 638 -16.97 54.92 1.82
C LYS A 638 -17.63 55.38 3.11
N VAL A 639 -18.13 56.60 3.14
CA VAL A 639 -18.88 57.16 4.28
C VAL A 639 -20.21 56.42 4.42
N VAL A 640 -20.37 55.66 5.52
CA VAL A 640 -21.58 54.86 5.79
C VAL A 640 -22.57 55.52 6.74
N SER A 641 -22.06 56.32 7.72
CA SER A 641 -22.91 57.13 8.59
C SER A 641 -22.22 58.38 9.10
N ILE A 642 -23.03 59.42 9.40
CA ILE A 642 -22.56 60.70 9.93
C ILE A 642 -23.16 60.91 11.31
N LYS A 643 -22.36 61.35 12.28
CA LYS A 643 -22.71 61.74 13.63
C LYS A 643 -22.17 63.12 13.96
N ASP A 644 -22.64 63.76 15.03
CA ASP A 644 -22.17 65.09 15.43
C ASP A 644 -20.66 65.14 15.74
N PHE A 645 -20.07 63.99 16.17
CA PHE A 645 -18.68 63.89 16.55
C PHE A 645 -17.76 63.34 15.45
N GLY A 646 -18.27 62.98 14.26
CA GLY A 646 -17.49 62.42 13.16
C GLY A 646 -18.31 61.59 12.18
N CYS A 647 -17.64 60.92 11.26
CA CYS A 647 -18.27 59.99 10.34
C CYS A 647 -17.67 58.58 10.45
N PHE A 648 -18.48 57.55 10.20
CA PHE A 648 -18.02 56.19 10.04
C PHE A 648 -17.75 55.92 8.55
N VAL A 649 -16.59 55.37 8.30
CA VAL A 649 -16.08 55.08 6.95
C VAL A 649 -15.75 53.61 6.84
N GLU A 650 -16.38 52.92 5.92
CA GLU A 650 -16.04 51.56 5.57
C GLU A 650 -14.81 51.55 4.68
N VAL A 651 -13.68 51.06 5.19
CA VAL A 651 -12.38 51.02 4.52
C VAL A 651 -12.08 49.66 3.85
N LEU A 652 -12.63 48.61 4.39
CA LEU A 652 -12.61 47.25 3.81
C LEU A 652 -14.02 46.62 4.03
N PRO A 653 -14.42 45.62 3.25
CA PRO A 653 -15.74 45.02 3.39
C PRO A 653 -16.05 44.56 4.83
N GLY A 654 -17.08 45.20 5.42
CA GLY A 654 -17.50 44.93 6.81
C GLY A 654 -16.62 45.54 7.89
N GLN A 655 -15.58 46.33 7.55
CA GLN A 655 -14.67 46.99 8.51
C GLN A 655 -14.87 48.49 8.45
N GLU A 656 -15.56 49.02 9.47
CA GLU A 656 -15.82 50.46 9.61
C GLU A 656 -14.89 51.08 10.63
N GLY A 657 -14.37 52.23 10.31
CA GLY A 657 -13.58 53.07 11.24
C GLY A 657 -14.22 54.43 11.47
N LEU A 658 -13.91 55.03 12.62
CA LEU A 658 -14.35 56.36 12.94
C LEU A 658 -13.33 57.41 12.49
N VAL A 659 -13.75 58.36 11.65
CA VAL A 659 -13.05 59.61 11.42
C VAL A 659 -13.68 60.63 12.33
N HIS A 660 -12.96 61.01 13.41
CA HIS A 660 -13.42 62.04 14.33
C HIS A 660 -13.45 63.42 13.65
N VAL A 661 -14.31 64.31 14.09
CA VAL A 661 -14.46 65.65 13.51
C VAL A 661 -13.12 66.42 13.41
N SER A 662 -12.21 66.24 14.37
CA SER A 662 -10.87 66.81 14.36
C SER A 662 -9.90 66.23 13.32
N GLU A 663 -10.27 65.07 12.76
CA GLU A 663 -9.45 64.34 11.78
C GLU A 663 -10.03 64.45 10.34
N LEU A 664 -11.11 65.27 10.15
CA LEU A 664 -11.73 65.47 8.85
C LEU A 664 -11.09 66.55 8.01
N ALA A 665 -10.62 67.65 8.63
CA ALA A 665 -9.97 68.78 7.96
C ALA A 665 -9.09 69.58 8.92
N ASP A 666 -8.17 70.40 8.34
CA ASP A 666 -7.38 71.34 9.09
C ASP A 666 -8.23 72.59 9.39
N GLY A 667 -8.76 72.74 10.61
CA GLY A 667 -9.54 73.87 11.08
C GLY A 667 -10.78 73.47 11.89
N PHE A 668 -11.50 74.48 12.36
CA PHE A 668 -12.73 74.24 13.11
C PHE A 668 -13.88 73.83 12.17
N VAL A 669 -14.44 72.66 12.40
CA VAL A 669 -15.56 72.09 11.62
C VAL A 669 -16.82 72.23 12.43
N ASP A 670 -17.79 73.05 11.96
CA ASP A 670 -19.05 73.34 12.68
C ASP A 670 -20.05 72.16 12.53
N LYS A 671 -20.10 71.56 11.33
CA LYS A 671 -20.93 70.37 11.07
C LYS A 671 -20.20 69.37 10.17
N VAL A 672 -20.18 68.11 10.54
CA VAL A 672 -19.54 67.03 9.76
C VAL A 672 -20.18 66.89 8.35
N GLY A 673 -21.51 67.07 8.25
CA GLY A 673 -22.25 66.99 6.99
C GLY A 673 -21.95 68.12 5.97
N ASP A 674 -21.18 69.18 6.35
CA ASP A 674 -20.76 70.19 5.42
C ASP A 674 -19.52 69.80 4.62
N LEU A 675 -18.79 68.77 5.09
CA LEU A 675 -17.53 68.28 4.50
C LEU A 675 -17.67 66.93 3.79
N VAL A 676 -18.61 66.08 4.23
CA VAL A 676 -18.82 64.73 3.69
C VAL A 676 -20.27 64.37 3.71
N SER A 677 -20.70 63.60 2.71
CA SER A 677 -22.07 63.05 2.59
C SER A 677 -22.04 61.54 2.67
N ILE A 678 -23.14 60.92 3.14
CA ILE A 678 -23.27 59.47 3.13
C ILE A 678 -23.15 58.94 1.69
N GLY A 679 -22.23 58.02 1.46
CA GLY A 679 -21.95 57.46 0.14
C GLY A 679 -20.67 58.02 -0.50
N ASP A 680 -20.09 59.13 0.02
CA ASP A 680 -18.84 59.69 -0.50
C ASP A 680 -17.68 58.72 -0.30
N ILE A 681 -16.77 58.68 -1.28
CA ILE A 681 -15.49 57.96 -1.16
C ILE A 681 -14.44 58.99 -0.75
N ILE A 682 -13.82 58.80 0.40
CA ILE A 682 -12.78 59.68 0.93
C ILE A 682 -11.51 58.86 1.24
N LYS A 683 -10.36 59.49 1.04
CA LYS A 683 -9.07 58.93 1.44
C LYS A 683 -8.88 59.10 2.94
N VAL A 684 -8.65 58.01 3.64
CA VAL A 684 -8.42 58.00 5.09
C VAL A 684 -7.22 57.12 5.45
N MET A 685 -6.40 57.61 6.36
CA MET A 685 -5.28 56.85 6.92
C MET A 685 -5.75 56.18 8.20
N CYS A 686 -5.41 54.90 8.38
CA CYS A 686 -5.67 54.22 9.62
C CYS A 686 -4.63 54.64 10.68
N LEU A 687 -5.09 55.15 11.80
CA LEU A 687 -4.26 55.56 12.96
C LEU A 687 -4.09 54.42 13.99
N GLY A 688 -4.59 53.20 13.67
CA GLY A 688 -4.61 52.10 14.59
C GLY A 688 -6.00 51.87 15.22
N THR A 689 -6.07 51.02 16.22
CA THR A 689 -7.31 50.68 16.96
C THR A 689 -7.32 51.32 18.34
N ASP A 690 -8.51 51.67 18.86
CA ASP A 690 -8.67 52.13 20.23
C ASP A 690 -8.64 50.95 21.23
N ASN A 691 -8.69 51.26 22.54
CA ASN A 691 -8.73 50.27 23.63
C ASN A 691 -9.97 49.36 23.60
N GLN A 692 -10.93 49.59 22.70
CA GLN A 692 -12.14 48.80 22.48
C GLN A 692 -12.12 48.07 21.13
N GLY A 693 -10.97 48.05 20.45
CA GLY A 693 -10.79 47.39 19.16
C GLY A 693 -11.41 48.13 17.95
N ARG A 694 -11.84 49.41 18.12
CA ARG A 694 -12.44 50.20 17.02
C ARG A 694 -11.36 50.89 16.20
N ILE A 695 -11.47 50.84 14.88
CA ILE A 695 -10.55 51.41 13.92
C ILE A 695 -10.66 52.96 13.97
N LYS A 696 -9.55 53.64 14.16
CA LYS A 696 -9.45 55.10 14.08
C LYS A 696 -8.88 55.49 12.73
N LEU A 697 -9.56 56.42 12.08
CA LEU A 697 -9.21 56.90 10.77
C LEU A 697 -8.99 58.43 10.78
N SER A 698 -8.10 58.88 9.91
CA SER A 698 -7.83 60.34 9.72
C SER A 698 -7.81 60.66 8.21
N LYS A 699 -8.72 61.55 7.78
CA LYS A 699 -8.71 62.11 6.43
C LYS A 699 -7.54 63.11 6.32
N LYS A 700 -7.35 63.91 7.34
CA LYS A 700 -6.26 64.89 7.44
C LYS A 700 -4.88 64.27 7.25
N ALA A 701 -4.59 63.11 7.94
CA ALA A 701 -3.33 62.40 7.79
C ALA A 701 -3.15 61.80 6.38
N ALA A 702 -4.24 61.44 5.73
CA ALA A 702 -4.19 60.92 4.35
C ALA A 702 -3.92 62.03 3.31
N GLU A 703 -4.39 63.26 3.56
CA GLU A 703 -4.17 64.43 2.68
C GLU A 703 -2.83 65.13 2.93
N GLY A 704 -2.27 65.04 4.13
CA GLY A 704 -0.97 65.63 4.51
C GLY A 704 0.27 64.84 4.12
N GLY A 705 0.11 63.68 3.55
CA GLY A 705 1.18 62.74 3.16
C GLY A 705 1.54 62.77 1.66
N GLY A 706 1.39 63.89 0.96
CA GLY A 706 1.80 64.04 -0.44
C GLY A 706 3.23 64.46 -0.58
N ASP A 707 4.06 63.60 -1.14
CA ASP A 707 5.41 63.62 -1.71
C ASP A 707 6.47 62.88 -0.90
N GLY A 708 6.62 61.61 -1.23
CA GLY A 708 7.72 60.79 -0.77
C GLY A 708 7.87 59.58 -1.67
N ASP A 709 8.71 59.75 -2.66
CA ASP A 709 9.17 58.77 -3.64
C ASP A 709 9.57 57.46 -2.98
N GLY A 710 9.20 56.36 -3.61
CA GLY A 710 9.46 55.01 -3.12
C GLY A 710 10.94 54.71 -2.96
N ASP A 711 11.35 54.44 -1.75
CA ASP A 711 12.57 53.68 -1.53
C ASP A 711 12.37 52.70 -0.34
N SER A 712 12.31 51.42 -0.68
CA SER A 712 12.14 50.30 0.24
C SER A 712 13.35 50.18 1.16
N LYS A 713 13.22 50.52 2.42
CA LYS A 713 14.17 50.09 3.45
C LYS A 713 13.79 48.71 3.99
N PRO A 714 14.75 47.80 4.03
CA PRO A 714 14.54 46.50 4.65
C PRO A 714 14.39 46.60 6.19
N PRO A 715 13.68 45.66 6.83
CA PRO A 715 13.45 45.71 8.26
C PRO A 715 14.75 45.55 9.08
N PRO A 716 14.83 46.13 10.28
CA PRO A 716 16.03 46.10 11.09
C PRO A 716 16.33 44.70 11.61
N LYS A 717 17.56 44.23 11.38
CA LYS A 717 18.12 43.01 11.94
C LYS A 717 18.11 43.09 13.46
N GLU A 718 17.58 42.08 14.12
CA GLU A 718 17.74 41.79 15.53
C GLU A 718 19.24 41.73 15.87
N ARG A 719 19.67 42.57 16.77
CA ARG A 719 21.00 42.51 17.38
C ARG A 719 21.04 41.42 18.42
N SER A 720 21.76 40.36 18.13
CA SER A 720 22.28 39.43 19.12
C SER A 720 23.05 40.18 20.21
N ARG A 721 22.63 40.06 21.44
CA ARG A 721 23.42 40.42 22.62
C ARG A 721 24.26 39.20 22.98
N GLU A 722 25.53 39.26 22.60
CA GLU A 722 26.59 38.51 23.25
C GLU A 722 27.09 39.25 24.49
N GLY A 723 27.26 38.48 25.55
CA GLY A 723 28.45 38.49 26.36
C GLY A 723 28.52 39.41 27.56
N GLY A 724 28.75 38.81 28.69
CA GLY A 724 29.48 39.41 29.79
C GLY A 724 28.91 39.05 31.15
N GLY A 725 29.28 37.96 31.69
CA GLY A 725 30.31 37.72 32.69
C GLY A 725 30.01 38.21 34.06
N ASP A 726 29.85 37.33 34.95
CA ASP A 726 30.63 37.12 36.16
C ASP A 726 29.92 37.29 37.53
N ARG A 727 29.96 36.17 38.28
CA ARG A 727 30.21 35.98 39.69
C ARG A 727 29.16 36.17 40.77
N ARG A 728 29.10 35.03 41.51
CA ARG A 728 28.89 34.84 42.99
C ARG A 728 27.42 34.93 43.48
N GLY A 729 26.97 33.93 44.16
CA GLY A 729 27.40 33.14 45.25
C GLY A 729 26.18 32.70 46.08
N GLY A 730 26.20 31.50 46.54
CA GLY A 730 25.81 31.10 47.85
C GLY A 730 24.34 30.78 48.14
N ARG A 731 24.00 29.65 48.20
CA ARG A 731 23.59 28.63 49.19
C ARG A 731 22.72 27.55 48.57
#